data_26572ebf00f99b48a827f73d70243079
#
_entry.id   26572ebf00f99b48a827f73d70243079
#
_cell.length_a   1.000
_cell.length_b   1.000
_cell.length_c   1.000
_cell.angle_alpha   90.00
_cell.angle_beta   90.00
_cell.angle_gamma   90.00
#
_symmetry.space_group_name_H-M   'P 1'
#
loop_
_entity.id
_entity.type
_entity.pdbx_description
1 polymer ?
#
loop_
_entity_poly.entity_id
_entity_poly.type
_entity_poly.pdbx_seq_one_letter_code
_entity_poly.pdbx_strand_id
1 'polypeptide(L)'
;MSEIDLKRFFLEQVRLFEHFPADKVEEIVSQGQLASYEGNEAILETGDDSKYIGVLITGHAEISITDNTGTRSVLSQLGPGDVFGVMSILTGERLSADVIAGNRCYVLLIPQAVFNAHILTNPKAIAYLSRLLLDRMRNMSLDIVAGQTTSTAKSEDPYALSLVTGQPGKVVALNVGVSQIHFGIYDTKDMGADVHGIVDNADPAVVCITVMVGTQVKTQMREPFPLTELFRVMQEATRLLGDAFTFHPEDVTAVGHRVVHGGSKFSSAVVITPQVITEIEALSVFAPLHNPVNVEGIRMAMSQLSGVPHVAVFDTAFHQTLPPYAYLYGLPYDLYKQEGIRRYGFHGTSHRYVSLKAAEVVQRPLGELEVVSCHLGIGASLCAIDHGRSVDTTMGMTPTDGLIMPSRSGSIDPAVMIHLMQQHGMSPEQLSSLINTGSGLKGISGISSNIHDIETAASNGHHRALLAHKAFCYQVRKNIGAYVAAMGGIDVLAFTGDVGETSATVRSLACQGLGYMGIKLDEEKNRNLGLVGSHAIISADDSPVTILVITNDDERLVAWETLRAIERNQLLLEARTGEPPAIPIEISAHHVHLCQADVDKLFGPGHQLTPEHELSQPGQFACAEKVHLVGPKGRIANVRVLGPTRKETQVEIAMTEQFKVGIQPPIRESGDLVNTPGITLEGPAGSTTIERGVICAQRHIHMTPEDALRFRVRDKYIVRVRIEGERELIFGDVVVRVNPAYRLAMHIDTDEGNAANIRTGMQGFIEEIQSRL
;
A
#
# COMPACT_ATOMS: atom_id res chain seq x y z
N MET A 1 36.29 10.92 -30.71
CA MET A 1 36.82 9.99 -29.70
C MET A 1 37.72 8.99 -30.41
N SER A 2 38.87 8.63 -29.84
CA SER A 2 39.72 7.58 -30.39
C SER A 2 39.06 6.17 -30.16
N GLU A 3 39.42 5.17 -30.91
CA GLU A 3 38.90 3.80 -30.71
C GLU A 3 39.17 3.26 -29.27
N ILE A 4 40.27 3.71 -28.66
CA ILE A 4 40.68 3.38 -27.28
C ILE A 4 39.76 4.06 -26.29
N ASP A 5 39.32 5.30 -26.52
CA ASP A 5 38.43 6.05 -25.66
C ASP A 5 37.01 5.45 -25.67
N LEU A 6 36.55 4.95 -26.83
CA LEU A 6 35.27 4.27 -26.99
C LEU A 6 35.22 2.96 -26.20
N LYS A 7 36.24 2.11 -26.33
CA LYS A 7 36.31 0.84 -25.61
C LYS A 7 36.25 1.04 -24.10
N ARG A 8 36.99 2.03 -23.60
CA ARG A 8 37.01 2.37 -22.17
C ARG A 8 35.62 2.86 -21.70
N PHE A 9 34.95 3.70 -22.48
CA PHE A 9 33.61 4.16 -22.20
C PHE A 9 32.63 3.00 -22.04
N PHE A 10 32.59 2.03 -22.98
CA PHE A 10 31.67 0.90 -22.91
C PHE A 10 31.95 -0.05 -21.74
N LEU A 11 33.21 -0.22 -21.34
CA LEU A 11 33.56 -1.06 -20.21
C LEU A 11 33.31 -0.39 -18.84
N GLU A 12 33.46 0.92 -18.74
CA GLU A 12 33.41 1.63 -17.44
C GLU A 12 32.07 2.35 -17.20
N GLN A 13 31.33 2.73 -18.26
CA GLN A 13 30.15 3.58 -18.12
C GLN A 13 28.85 2.94 -18.60
N VAL A 14 28.89 1.88 -19.40
CA VAL A 14 27.69 1.22 -19.90
C VAL A 14 27.38 -0.04 -19.07
N ARG A 15 26.47 0.09 -18.13
CA ARG A 15 26.09 -1.00 -17.18
C ARG A 15 25.69 -2.31 -17.89
N LEU A 16 25.16 -2.24 -19.10
CA LEU A 16 24.83 -3.42 -19.90
C LEU A 16 26.04 -4.34 -20.09
N PHE A 17 27.25 -3.76 -20.17
CA PHE A 17 28.48 -4.48 -20.46
C PHE A 17 29.34 -4.80 -19.23
N GLU A 18 28.91 -4.41 -18.03
CA GLU A 18 29.66 -4.60 -16.77
C GLU A 18 30.09 -6.05 -16.50
N HIS A 19 29.34 -7.02 -17.08
CA HIS A 19 29.59 -8.44 -16.88
C HIS A 19 30.10 -9.18 -18.13
N PHE A 20 30.58 -8.43 -19.12
CA PHE A 20 31.16 -9.02 -20.31
C PHE A 20 32.71 -8.94 -20.27
N PRO A 21 33.42 -9.98 -20.78
CA PRO A 21 34.85 -9.89 -21.04
C PRO A 21 35.15 -8.77 -22.04
N ALA A 22 36.29 -8.10 -21.86
CA ALA A 22 36.65 -6.93 -22.66
C ALA A 22 36.77 -7.20 -24.18
N ASP A 23 37.21 -8.41 -24.58
CA ASP A 23 37.25 -8.88 -25.96
C ASP A 23 35.83 -9.03 -26.55
N LYS A 24 34.87 -9.45 -25.73
CA LYS A 24 33.49 -9.60 -26.14
C LYS A 24 32.79 -8.24 -26.33
N VAL A 25 33.08 -7.26 -25.46
CA VAL A 25 32.57 -5.88 -25.60
C VAL A 25 33.12 -5.29 -26.91
N GLU A 26 34.41 -5.49 -27.20
CA GLU A 26 35.06 -5.04 -28.45
C GLU A 26 34.41 -5.65 -29.67
N GLU A 27 34.11 -6.96 -29.66
CA GLU A 27 33.40 -7.65 -30.73
C GLU A 27 32.01 -7.04 -30.96
N ILE A 28 31.21 -6.80 -29.90
CA ILE A 28 29.86 -6.22 -30.02
C ILE A 28 29.93 -4.77 -30.52
N VAL A 29 30.84 -3.95 -30.00
CA VAL A 29 31.02 -2.54 -30.40
C VAL A 29 31.48 -2.43 -31.87
N SER A 30 32.39 -3.29 -32.29
CA SER A 30 32.88 -3.31 -33.69
C SER A 30 31.82 -3.66 -34.75
N GLN A 31 30.76 -4.38 -34.32
CA GLN A 31 29.62 -4.72 -35.17
C GLN A 31 28.48 -3.70 -35.10
N GLY A 32 28.60 -2.70 -34.22
CA GLY A 32 27.65 -1.60 -34.09
C GLY A 32 27.95 -0.46 -35.06
N GLN A 33 26.96 0.35 -35.35
CA GLN A 33 27.06 1.53 -36.20
C GLN A 33 27.05 2.81 -35.33
N LEU A 34 28.10 3.64 -35.42
CA LEU A 34 28.15 4.96 -34.80
C LEU A 34 27.37 5.95 -35.65
N ALA A 35 26.42 6.64 -35.02
CA ALA A 35 25.59 7.69 -35.61
C ALA A 35 25.65 8.97 -34.79
N SER A 36 25.44 10.12 -35.44
CA SER A 36 25.31 11.42 -34.74
C SER A 36 24.01 12.07 -35.13
N TYR A 37 23.36 12.69 -34.16
CA TYR A 37 22.07 13.36 -34.31
C TYR A 37 22.18 14.78 -33.73
N GLU A 38 21.59 15.75 -34.40
CA GLU A 38 21.52 17.13 -33.91
C GLU A 38 20.30 17.30 -32.97
N GLY A 39 20.28 18.38 -32.18
CA GLY A 39 19.16 18.64 -31.28
C GLY A 39 17.80 18.69 -31.99
N ASN A 40 16.80 18.07 -31.41
CA ASN A 40 15.45 17.83 -31.96
C ASN A 40 15.35 16.85 -33.14
N GLU A 41 16.42 16.14 -33.48
CA GLU A 41 16.40 15.08 -34.50
C GLU A 41 15.93 13.78 -33.86
N ALA A 42 15.04 13.04 -34.57
CA ALA A 42 14.58 11.73 -34.11
C ALA A 42 15.68 10.67 -34.29
N ILE A 43 16.01 9.98 -33.21
CA ILE A 43 16.94 8.84 -33.21
C ILE A 43 16.15 7.57 -33.54
N LEU A 44 14.94 7.42 -32.99
CA LEU A 44 13.97 6.37 -33.28
C LEU A 44 12.57 7.00 -33.34
N GLU A 45 11.72 6.57 -34.29
CA GLU A 45 10.36 7.08 -34.45
C GLU A 45 9.30 6.04 -34.11
N THR A 46 8.21 6.46 -33.49
CA THR A 46 7.06 5.62 -33.16
C THR A 46 6.45 4.99 -34.41
N GLY A 47 6.21 3.68 -34.34
CA GLY A 47 5.63 2.92 -35.44
C GLY A 47 6.65 2.25 -36.38
N ASP A 48 7.93 2.56 -36.26
CA ASP A 48 8.99 1.93 -37.04
C ASP A 48 9.31 0.53 -36.51
N ASP A 49 9.79 -0.31 -37.42
CA ASP A 49 10.35 -1.63 -37.09
C ASP A 49 11.76 -1.45 -36.49
N SER A 50 11.91 -1.77 -35.22
CA SER A 50 13.20 -1.65 -34.53
C SER A 50 14.20 -2.69 -35.00
N LYS A 51 15.26 -2.22 -35.64
CA LYS A 51 16.37 -3.06 -36.13
C LYS A 51 17.62 -2.92 -35.24
N TYR A 52 17.64 -1.99 -34.34
CA TYR A 52 18.81 -1.62 -33.56
C TYR A 52 18.45 -1.34 -32.11
N ILE A 53 19.37 -1.64 -31.21
CA ILE A 53 19.40 -1.09 -29.86
C ILE A 53 20.38 0.07 -29.84
N GLY A 54 19.99 1.21 -29.27
CA GLY A 54 20.85 2.38 -29.12
C GLY A 54 21.52 2.41 -27.75
N VAL A 55 22.80 2.81 -27.73
CA VAL A 55 23.54 3.19 -26.53
C VAL A 55 23.98 4.64 -26.71
N LEU A 56 23.54 5.53 -25.82
CA LEU A 56 23.93 6.95 -25.87
C LEU A 56 25.37 7.09 -25.38
N ILE A 57 26.24 7.66 -26.22
CA ILE A 57 27.66 7.85 -25.90
C ILE A 57 27.89 9.25 -25.31
N THR A 58 27.33 10.27 -25.96
CA THR A 58 27.39 11.66 -25.48
C THR A 58 26.11 12.40 -25.81
N GLY A 59 25.83 13.48 -25.09
CA GLY A 59 24.60 14.25 -25.24
C GLY A 59 23.50 13.79 -24.29
N HIS A 60 22.30 14.27 -24.50
CA HIS A 60 21.08 13.78 -23.86
C HIS A 60 19.98 13.62 -24.88
N ALA A 61 19.10 12.64 -24.67
CA ALA A 61 17.96 12.38 -25.51
C ALA A 61 16.70 12.14 -24.65
N GLU A 62 15.52 12.26 -25.25
CA GLU A 62 14.25 12.08 -24.58
C GLU A 62 13.44 10.97 -25.24
N ILE A 63 12.86 10.10 -24.43
CA ILE A 63 11.82 9.16 -24.87
C ILE A 63 10.48 9.86 -24.71
N SER A 64 9.70 9.99 -25.77
CA SER A 64 8.43 10.70 -25.76
C SER A 64 7.35 10.02 -26.58
N ILE A 65 6.10 10.29 -26.25
CA ILE A 65 4.92 9.92 -27.04
C ILE A 65 4.17 11.17 -27.46
N THR A 66 3.62 11.15 -28.68
CA THR A 66 2.75 12.20 -29.17
C THR A 66 1.33 11.67 -29.22
N ASP A 67 0.40 12.37 -28.56
CA ASP A 67 -1.00 11.97 -28.53
C ASP A 67 -1.74 12.32 -29.83
N ASN A 68 -3.00 11.88 -29.94
CA ASN A 68 -3.84 12.14 -31.11
C ASN A 68 -4.16 13.64 -31.34
N THR A 69 -3.80 14.52 -30.39
CA THR A 69 -3.97 15.98 -30.50
C THR A 69 -2.68 16.68 -30.95
N GLY A 70 -1.57 15.92 -31.11
CA GLY A 70 -0.25 16.45 -31.44
C GLY A 70 0.53 16.95 -30.24
N THR A 71 0.05 16.71 -29.00
CA THR A 71 0.75 17.09 -27.77
C THR A 71 1.80 16.04 -27.42
N ARG A 72 3.06 16.48 -27.31
CA ARG A 72 4.19 15.63 -26.97
C ARG A 72 4.39 15.54 -25.46
N SER A 73 4.46 14.33 -24.93
CA SER A 73 4.75 14.05 -23.52
C SER A 73 6.08 13.30 -23.40
N VAL A 74 7.03 13.83 -22.62
CA VAL A 74 8.31 13.19 -22.37
C VAL A 74 8.13 12.11 -21.30
N LEU A 75 8.49 10.88 -21.62
CA LEU A 75 8.38 9.72 -20.74
C LEU A 75 9.64 9.45 -19.93
N SER A 76 10.80 9.77 -20.49
CA SER A 76 12.11 9.54 -19.83
C SER A 76 13.18 10.34 -20.51
N GLN A 77 14.18 10.75 -19.73
CA GLN A 77 15.42 11.34 -20.27
C GLN A 77 16.54 10.29 -20.30
N LEU A 78 17.40 10.38 -21.30
CA LEU A 78 18.52 9.49 -21.52
C LEU A 78 19.81 10.28 -21.42
N GLY A 79 20.78 9.77 -20.66
CA GLY A 79 22.15 10.28 -20.54
C GLY A 79 23.20 9.30 -21.10
N PRO A 80 24.49 9.72 -21.12
CA PRO A 80 25.58 8.86 -21.55
C PRO A 80 25.63 7.53 -20.78
N GLY A 81 25.74 6.42 -21.51
CA GLY A 81 25.69 5.06 -20.98
C GLY A 81 24.30 4.42 -20.98
N ASP A 82 23.24 5.19 -21.21
CA ASP A 82 21.89 4.64 -21.27
C ASP A 82 21.59 3.88 -22.56
N VAL A 83 20.76 2.84 -22.41
CA VAL A 83 20.37 1.94 -23.49
C VAL A 83 18.89 2.14 -23.83
N PHE A 84 18.52 2.21 -25.11
CA PHE A 84 17.14 2.39 -25.57
C PHE A 84 16.80 1.51 -26.78
N GLY A 85 15.53 1.43 -27.16
CA GLY A 85 15.05 0.56 -28.25
C GLY A 85 14.92 -0.93 -27.86
N VAL A 86 15.13 -1.28 -26.58
CA VAL A 86 15.17 -2.68 -26.10
C VAL A 86 13.79 -3.35 -26.17
N MET A 87 12.72 -2.62 -25.84
CA MET A 87 11.37 -3.19 -25.76
C MET A 87 10.92 -3.81 -27.08
N SER A 88 10.98 -3.07 -28.16
CA SER A 88 10.51 -3.51 -29.48
C SER A 88 11.32 -4.69 -30.01
N ILE A 89 12.62 -4.78 -29.72
CA ILE A 89 13.44 -5.94 -30.11
C ILE A 89 13.08 -7.18 -29.30
N LEU A 90 12.75 -7.04 -28.00
CA LEU A 90 12.39 -8.17 -27.15
C LEU A 90 10.96 -8.67 -27.39
N THR A 91 10.03 -7.75 -27.68
CA THR A 91 8.61 -8.10 -27.91
C THR A 91 8.30 -8.43 -29.37
N GLY A 92 9.14 -8.01 -30.32
CA GLY A 92 8.88 -8.08 -31.74
C GLY A 92 7.81 -7.09 -32.23
N GLU A 93 7.41 -6.14 -31.37
CA GLU A 93 6.43 -5.10 -31.69
C GLU A 93 7.13 -3.86 -32.26
N ARG A 94 6.40 -3.02 -32.98
CA ARG A 94 6.89 -1.73 -33.46
C ARG A 94 7.21 -0.80 -32.31
N LEU A 95 8.06 0.20 -32.57
CA LEU A 95 8.40 1.23 -31.56
C LEU A 95 7.15 1.93 -31.07
N SER A 96 6.98 1.97 -29.75
CA SER A 96 5.82 2.57 -29.07
C SER A 96 6.04 4.01 -28.60
N ALA A 97 7.27 4.53 -28.77
CA ALA A 97 7.66 5.88 -28.38
C ALA A 97 8.79 6.38 -29.26
N ASP A 98 8.84 7.71 -29.45
CA ASP A 98 9.95 8.38 -30.13
C ASP A 98 11.15 8.50 -29.19
N VAL A 99 12.36 8.44 -29.76
CA VAL A 99 13.61 8.83 -29.06
C VAL A 99 14.18 10.01 -29.80
N ILE A 100 14.20 11.19 -29.18
CA ILE A 100 14.59 12.44 -29.81
C ILE A 100 15.81 13.01 -29.11
N ALA A 101 16.80 13.45 -29.88
CA ALA A 101 17.99 14.11 -29.36
C ALA A 101 17.64 15.47 -28.75
N GLY A 102 17.95 15.67 -27.46
CA GLY A 102 17.75 16.97 -26.81
C GLY A 102 18.84 17.99 -27.14
N ASN A 103 20.05 17.49 -27.41
CA ASN A 103 21.18 18.26 -27.96
C ASN A 103 21.93 17.37 -28.95
N ARG A 104 23.11 17.77 -29.38
CA ARG A 104 23.92 16.93 -30.26
C ARG A 104 24.35 15.65 -29.55
N CYS A 105 23.86 14.50 -30.07
CA CYS A 105 24.06 13.17 -29.54
C CYS A 105 25.00 12.34 -30.44
N TYR A 106 25.84 11.50 -29.82
CA TYR A 106 26.52 10.40 -30.47
C TYR A 106 25.99 9.08 -29.89
N VAL A 107 25.57 8.18 -30.76
CA VAL A 107 24.88 6.93 -30.41
C VAL A 107 25.57 5.75 -31.08
N LEU A 108 25.76 4.65 -30.35
CA LEU A 108 26.07 3.34 -30.95
C LEU A 108 24.77 2.59 -31.21
N LEU A 109 24.49 2.25 -32.43
CA LEU A 109 23.35 1.42 -32.84
C LEU A 109 23.81 -0.02 -32.99
N ILE A 110 23.38 -0.92 -32.13
CA ILE A 110 23.72 -2.35 -32.13
C ILE A 110 22.63 -3.10 -32.90
N PRO A 111 22.97 -3.81 -34.01
CA PRO A 111 21.99 -4.57 -34.79
C PRO A 111 21.31 -5.66 -33.95
N GLN A 112 20.02 -5.91 -34.19
CA GLN A 112 19.25 -6.96 -33.51
C GLN A 112 19.92 -8.34 -33.58
N ALA A 113 20.57 -8.68 -34.69
CA ALA A 113 21.29 -9.94 -34.81
C ALA A 113 22.46 -10.07 -33.83
N VAL A 114 23.22 -8.99 -33.63
CA VAL A 114 24.33 -8.91 -32.66
C VAL A 114 23.80 -8.95 -31.22
N PHE A 115 22.71 -8.25 -30.96
CA PHE A 115 22.04 -8.27 -29.68
C PHE A 115 21.57 -9.68 -29.30
N ASN A 116 20.90 -10.38 -30.23
CA ASN A 116 20.41 -11.73 -29.98
C ASN A 116 21.56 -12.74 -29.78
N ALA A 117 22.65 -12.62 -30.57
CA ALA A 117 23.76 -13.54 -30.52
C ALA A 117 24.62 -13.39 -29.25
N HIS A 118 24.82 -12.19 -28.77
CA HIS A 118 25.79 -11.91 -27.70
C HIS A 118 25.16 -11.42 -26.39
N ILE A 119 24.12 -10.58 -26.44
CA ILE A 119 23.53 -9.96 -25.25
C ILE A 119 22.44 -10.85 -24.64
N LEU A 120 21.52 -11.38 -25.44
CA LEU A 120 20.48 -12.30 -24.94
C LEU A 120 21.01 -13.68 -24.52
N THR A 121 22.25 -14.03 -24.85
CA THR A 121 22.88 -15.26 -24.37
C THR A 121 23.57 -15.10 -23.01
N ASN A 122 23.68 -13.86 -22.47
CA ASN A 122 24.28 -13.57 -21.18
C ASN A 122 23.21 -13.38 -20.09
N PRO A 123 23.07 -14.31 -19.10
CA PRO A 123 22.04 -14.23 -18.08
C PRO A 123 22.07 -12.94 -17.23
N LYS A 124 23.27 -12.38 -17.00
CA LYS A 124 23.41 -11.14 -16.22
C LYS A 124 22.99 -9.90 -17.03
N ALA A 125 23.26 -9.88 -18.33
CA ALA A 125 22.78 -8.84 -19.23
C ALA A 125 21.24 -8.89 -19.35
N ILE A 126 20.65 -10.08 -19.44
CA ILE A 126 19.19 -10.26 -19.43
C ILE A 126 18.61 -9.73 -18.11
N ALA A 127 19.21 -10.07 -16.97
CA ALA A 127 18.74 -9.58 -15.67
C ALA A 127 18.82 -8.05 -15.55
N TYR A 128 19.88 -7.43 -16.08
CA TYR A 128 20.02 -5.99 -16.18
C TYR A 128 18.93 -5.36 -17.07
N LEU A 129 18.74 -5.88 -18.27
CA LEU A 129 17.73 -5.40 -19.21
C LEU A 129 16.31 -5.55 -18.64
N SER A 130 16.02 -6.65 -17.98
CA SER A 130 14.72 -6.87 -17.32
C SER A 130 14.48 -5.83 -16.22
N ARG A 131 15.48 -5.51 -15.39
CA ARG A 131 15.39 -4.43 -14.40
C ARG A 131 15.20 -3.07 -15.05
N LEU A 132 16.02 -2.75 -16.06
CA LEU A 132 15.92 -1.49 -16.80
C LEU A 132 14.52 -1.28 -17.40
N LEU A 133 13.93 -2.33 -17.97
CA LEU A 133 12.59 -2.28 -18.55
C LEU A 133 11.52 -2.15 -17.48
N LEU A 134 11.63 -2.88 -16.38
CA LEU A 134 10.72 -2.74 -15.23
C LEU A 134 10.78 -1.35 -14.63
N ASP A 135 11.97 -0.77 -14.49
CA ASP A 135 12.15 0.58 -13.97
C ASP A 135 11.57 1.63 -14.94
N ARG A 136 11.78 1.47 -16.26
CA ARG A 136 11.17 2.36 -17.25
C ARG A 136 9.65 2.22 -17.31
N MET A 137 9.11 0.99 -17.27
CA MET A 137 7.67 0.78 -17.18
C MET A 137 7.06 1.39 -15.93
N ARG A 138 7.75 1.30 -14.79
CA ARG A 138 7.35 1.98 -13.54
C ARG A 138 7.38 3.50 -13.69
N ASN A 139 8.42 4.04 -14.33
CA ASN A 139 8.56 5.47 -14.56
C ASN A 139 7.52 5.99 -15.57
N MET A 140 7.27 5.27 -16.67
CA MET A 140 6.20 5.60 -17.62
C MET A 140 4.84 5.61 -16.94
N SER A 141 4.54 4.68 -16.03
CA SER A 141 3.30 4.67 -15.25
C SER A 141 3.21 5.87 -14.30
N LEU A 142 4.34 6.42 -13.83
CA LEU A 142 4.40 7.57 -12.92
C LEU A 142 4.35 8.93 -13.66
N ASP A 143 4.95 9.02 -14.84
CA ASP A 143 5.00 10.26 -15.62
C ASP A 143 3.73 10.52 -16.43
N ILE A 144 3.04 9.47 -16.91
CA ILE A 144 1.67 9.58 -17.47
C ILE A 144 0.68 10.05 -16.40
N VAL A 145 0.93 9.70 -15.12
CA VAL A 145 0.12 10.13 -13.96
C VAL A 145 0.41 11.58 -13.54
N ALA A 146 1.59 12.14 -13.84
CA ALA A 146 1.90 13.54 -13.56
C ALA A 146 1.21 14.52 -14.54
N GLY A 147 0.82 14.07 -15.72
CA GLY A 147 0.09 14.87 -16.74
C GLY A 147 -1.43 14.70 -16.72
N GLN A 148 -1.93 13.61 -16.14
CA GLN A 148 -3.37 13.36 -15.99
C GLN A 148 -3.63 12.95 -14.55
N THR A 149 -4.47 13.71 -13.87
CA THR A 149 -4.96 13.44 -12.50
C THR A 149 -5.81 12.17 -12.45
N THR A 150 -5.19 11.00 -12.63
CA THR A 150 -5.84 9.72 -12.38
C THR A 150 -4.82 8.76 -11.77
N SER A 151 -5.04 8.49 -10.52
CA SER A 151 -4.25 7.62 -9.68
C SER A 151 -4.23 6.19 -10.23
N THR A 152 -3.13 5.78 -10.80
CA THR A 152 -2.79 4.37 -11.00
C THR A 152 -1.63 3.96 -10.08
N ALA A 153 -1.61 4.46 -8.86
CA ALA A 153 -0.66 3.97 -7.88
C ALA A 153 -1.11 2.59 -7.43
N LYS A 154 -0.39 1.55 -7.86
CA LYS A 154 -0.32 0.29 -7.12
C LYS A 154 0.28 0.64 -5.77
N SER A 155 -0.49 0.82 -4.74
CA SER A 155 -0.05 0.67 -3.35
C SER A 155 -1.17 0.93 -2.39
N GLU A 156 -1.10 0.29 -1.27
CA GLU A 156 -1.38 0.88 0.02
C GLU A 156 -1.11 2.36 -0.06
N ASP A 157 -1.86 3.16 0.67
CA ASP A 157 -1.38 4.50 0.96
C ASP A 157 0.00 4.34 1.64
N PRO A 158 1.11 4.53 0.91
CA PRO A 158 2.44 4.27 1.46
C PRO A 158 2.78 5.27 2.56
N TYR A 159 1.88 6.24 2.77
CA TYR A 159 2.11 7.36 3.65
C TYR A 159 1.35 7.24 4.96
N ALA A 160 0.45 6.23 5.15
CA ALA A 160 -0.28 5.98 6.41
C ALA A 160 -0.58 7.28 7.19
N LEU A 161 -1.10 8.29 6.47
CA LEU A 161 -1.28 9.64 7.01
C LEU A 161 -2.19 9.57 8.23
N SER A 162 -1.70 9.99 9.37
CA SER A 162 -2.47 10.10 10.62
C SER A 162 -3.16 11.47 10.71
N LEU A 163 -3.97 11.81 9.69
CA LEU A 163 -4.45 13.16 9.53
C LEU A 163 -5.86 13.31 10.07
N VAL A 164 -5.99 14.23 10.97
CA VAL A 164 -7.25 14.82 11.38
C VAL A 164 -7.20 16.26 10.91
N THR A 165 -8.04 16.63 9.97
CA THR A 165 -8.14 18.03 9.53
C THR A 165 -8.52 18.85 10.77
N GLY A 166 -7.66 19.77 11.19
CA GLY A 166 -7.86 20.60 12.39
C GLY A 166 -9.04 21.59 12.30
N GLN A 167 -9.90 21.47 11.29
CA GLN A 167 -11.11 22.29 11.11
C GLN A 167 -12.31 21.56 11.73
N PRO A 168 -13.04 22.18 12.66
CA PRO A 168 -14.25 21.59 13.21
C PRO A 168 -15.33 21.49 12.13
N GLY A 169 -16.00 20.35 12.07
CA GLY A 169 -17.09 20.09 11.12
C GLY A 169 -17.52 18.64 11.14
N LYS A 170 -18.39 18.27 10.20
CA LYS A 170 -18.91 16.91 10.07
C LYS A 170 -18.53 16.30 8.74
N VAL A 171 -18.16 15.02 8.77
CA VAL A 171 -18.00 14.18 7.57
C VAL A 171 -19.19 13.25 7.49
N VAL A 172 -19.82 13.21 6.32
CA VAL A 172 -20.89 12.25 6.03
C VAL A 172 -20.31 11.11 5.19
N ALA A 173 -20.41 9.90 5.68
CA ALA A 173 -20.13 8.68 4.90
C ALA A 173 -21.42 8.11 4.37
N LEU A 174 -21.48 7.84 3.06
CA LEU A 174 -22.64 7.30 2.36
C LEU A 174 -22.30 5.98 1.67
N ASN A 175 -23.16 5.00 1.87
CA ASN A 175 -23.14 3.73 1.15
C ASN A 175 -24.52 3.54 0.52
N VAL A 176 -24.68 3.94 -0.74
CA VAL A 176 -25.95 3.90 -1.45
C VAL A 176 -26.04 2.58 -2.20
N GLY A 177 -26.81 1.64 -1.67
CA GLY A 177 -27.11 0.33 -2.26
C GLY A 177 -28.50 0.27 -2.91
N VAL A 178 -28.79 -0.84 -3.58
CA VAL A 178 -30.05 -1.05 -4.30
C VAL A 178 -31.26 -1.12 -3.35
N SER A 179 -31.12 -1.83 -2.23
CA SER A 179 -32.20 -2.05 -1.25
C SER A 179 -32.00 -1.29 0.05
N GLN A 180 -30.80 -0.83 0.33
CA GLN A 180 -30.48 -0.13 1.56
C GLN A 180 -29.49 0.99 1.31
N ILE A 181 -29.64 2.07 2.07
CA ILE A 181 -28.69 3.17 2.14
C ILE A 181 -28.19 3.22 3.58
N HIS A 182 -26.89 3.09 3.77
CA HIS A 182 -26.26 3.29 5.06
C HIS A 182 -25.59 4.65 5.08
N PHE A 183 -25.66 5.33 6.20
CA PHE A 183 -24.96 6.59 6.41
C PHE A 183 -24.39 6.69 7.82
N GLY A 184 -23.24 7.36 7.91
CA GLY A 184 -22.63 7.73 9.18
C GLY A 184 -22.28 9.21 9.17
N ILE A 185 -22.43 9.87 10.31
CA ILE A 185 -22.07 11.28 10.54
C ILE A 185 -21.00 11.30 11.62
N TYR A 186 -19.81 11.82 11.28
CA TYR A 186 -18.65 11.78 12.17
C TYR A 186 -18.10 13.19 12.39
N ASP A 187 -17.63 13.45 13.62
CA ASP A 187 -16.90 14.66 13.91
C ASP A 187 -15.50 14.60 13.29
N THR A 188 -15.06 15.69 12.65
CA THR A 188 -13.73 15.75 12.01
C THR A 188 -12.59 15.79 13.01
N LYS A 189 -12.86 16.11 14.28
CA LYS A 189 -11.83 16.29 15.30
C LYS A 189 -11.33 14.99 15.90
N ASP A 190 -12.24 14.07 16.21
CA ASP A 190 -11.93 12.82 16.91
C ASP A 190 -12.46 11.58 16.19
N MET A 191 -13.13 11.77 15.05
CA MET A 191 -13.80 10.71 14.30
C MET A 191 -14.84 9.97 15.15
N GLY A 192 -15.33 10.59 16.21
CA GLY A 192 -16.47 10.08 16.96
C GLY A 192 -17.70 10.01 16.07
N ALA A 193 -18.41 8.88 16.09
CA ALA A 193 -19.68 8.78 15.39
C ALA A 193 -20.75 9.53 16.16
N ASP A 194 -21.30 10.57 15.55
CA ASP A 194 -22.46 11.22 16.13
C ASP A 194 -23.72 10.41 15.88
N VAL A 195 -23.90 9.91 14.66
CA VAL A 195 -25.08 9.16 14.25
C VAL A 195 -24.74 8.12 13.18
N HIS A 196 -25.29 6.94 13.30
CA HIS A 196 -25.42 5.96 12.22
C HIS A 196 -26.87 5.87 11.77
N GLY A 197 -27.11 5.59 10.49
CA GLY A 197 -28.44 5.40 9.96
C GLY A 197 -28.52 4.41 8.83
N ILE A 198 -29.67 3.73 8.77
CA ILE A 198 -30.03 2.80 7.71
C ILE A 198 -31.38 3.21 7.15
N VAL A 199 -31.46 3.38 5.83
CA VAL A 199 -32.70 3.54 5.08
C VAL A 199 -32.92 2.23 4.33
N ASP A 200 -33.91 1.45 4.72
CA ASP A 200 -34.26 0.18 4.12
C ASP A 200 -35.43 0.36 3.15
N ASN A 201 -35.20 0.13 1.88
CA ASN A 201 -36.10 0.23 0.74
C ASN A 201 -36.49 -1.15 0.20
N ALA A 202 -36.30 -2.23 0.98
CA ALA A 202 -36.59 -3.58 0.51
C ALA A 202 -38.08 -3.80 0.22
N ASP A 203 -38.98 -3.12 0.94
CA ASP A 203 -40.40 -3.07 0.63
C ASP A 203 -40.70 -1.86 -0.25
N PRO A 204 -41.20 -2.05 -1.49
CA PRO A 204 -41.51 -0.96 -2.38
C PRO A 204 -42.68 -0.06 -1.90
N ALA A 205 -43.44 -0.48 -0.90
CA ALA A 205 -44.56 0.25 -0.35
C ALA A 205 -44.21 1.08 0.89
N VAL A 206 -43.17 0.68 1.64
CA VAL A 206 -42.81 1.30 2.92
C VAL A 206 -41.31 1.33 3.11
N VAL A 207 -40.77 2.49 3.42
CA VAL A 207 -39.36 2.68 3.77
C VAL A 207 -39.21 2.67 5.29
N CYS A 208 -38.29 1.86 5.79
CA CYS A 208 -37.91 1.84 7.20
C CYS A 208 -36.60 2.60 7.41
N ILE A 209 -36.61 3.61 8.27
CA ILE A 209 -35.42 4.40 8.58
C ILE A 209 -35.07 4.16 10.05
N THR A 210 -33.90 3.63 10.28
CA THR A 210 -33.35 3.43 11.62
C THR A 210 -32.16 4.33 11.83
N VAL A 211 -32.14 5.10 12.92
CA VAL A 211 -31.01 5.93 13.33
C VAL A 211 -30.58 5.56 14.75
N MET A 212 -29.29 5.62 15.01
CA MET A 212 -28.71 5.19 16.28
C MET A 212 -27.52 6.04 16.72
N VAL A 213 -27.37 6.21 18.03
CA VAL A 213 -26.20 6.78 18.72
C VAL A 213 -25.92 5.92 19.95
N GLY A 214 -24.76 5.29 20.01
CA GLY A 214 -24.44 4.33 21.09
C GLY A 214 -25.53 3.24 21.19
N THR A 215 -26.19 3.15 22.34
CA THR A 215 -27.31 2.20 22.58
C THR A 215 -28.69 2.76 22.25
N GLN A 216 -28.79 4.04 21.93
CA GLN A 216 -30.06 4.68 21.59
C GLN A 216 -30.39 4.40 20.12
N VAL A 217 -31.51 3.74 19.88
CA VAL A 217 -32.01 3.42 18.54
C VAL A 217 -33.40 3.99 18.35
N LYS A 218 -33.66 4.63 17.20
CA LYS A 218 -34.98 5.12 16.78
C LYS A 218 -35.28 4.64 15.38
N THR A 219 -36.50 4.19 15.18
CA THR A 219 -36.97 3.70 13.88
C THR A 219 -38.24 4.45 13.47
N GLN A 220 -38.31 4.84 12.21
CA GLN A 220 -39.44 5.49 11.59
C GLN A 220 -39.84 4.76 10.31
N MET A 221 -41.14 4.49 10.14
CA MET A 221 -41.71 4.04 8.88
C MET A 221 -42.30 5.23 8.11
N ARG A 222 -42.11 5.26 6.80
CA ARG A 222 -42.67 6.31 5.93
C ARG A 222 -42.94 5.79 4.52
N GLU A 223 -43.64 6.60 3.74
CA GLU A 223 -43.80 6.35 2.30
C GLU A 223 -42.45 6.46 1.57
N PRO A 224 -42.28 5.76 0.47
CA PRO A 224 -41.09 5.86 -0.39
C PRO A 224 -40.87 7.31 -0.81
N PHE A 225 -39.61 7.70 -0.91
CA PHE A 225 -39.20 9.04 -1.28
C PHE A 225 -38.06 8.99 -2.35
N PRO A 226 -37.96 10.01 -3.20
CA PRO A 226 -36.89 10.08 -4.17
C PRO A 226 -35.53 10.32 -3.48
N LEU A 227 -34.48 9.77 -4.03
CA LEU A 227 -33.10 9.89 -3.48
C LEU A 227 -32.69 11.36 -3.24
N THR A 228 -33.22 12.29 -4.05
CA THR A 228 -33.00 13.74 -3.88
C THR A 228 -33.50 14.31 -2.54
N GLU A 229 -34.31 13.58 -1.80
CA GLU A 229 -34.77 13.99 -0.47
C GLU A 229 -33.94 13.38 0.69
N LEU A 230 -32.93 12.59 0.37
CA LEU A 230 -32.17 11.82 1.38
C LEU A 230 -31.68 12.69 2.54
N PHE A 231 -31.01 13.80 2.30
CA PHE A 231 -30.49 14.66 3.37
C PHE A 231 -31.58 15.29 4.22
N ARG A 232 -32.71 15.65 3.62
CA ARG A 232 -33.88 16.11 4.37
C ARG A 232 -34.43 14.98 5.27
N VAL A 233 -34.50 13.78 4.74
CA VAL A 233 -34.95 12.60 5.48
C VAL A 233 -33.97 12.25 6.62
N MET A 234 -32.67 12.34 6.37
CA MET A 234 -31.64 12.17 7.40
C MET A 234 -31.82 13.19 8.53
N GLN A 235 -32.07 14.46 8.20
CA GLN A 235 -32.32 15.50 9.22
C GLN A 235 -33.56 15.21 10.06
N GLU A 236 -34.67 14.82 9.40
CA GLU A 236 -35.90 14.46 10.11
C GLU A 236 -35.72 13.25 11.03
N ALA A 237 -35.04 12.20 10.54
CA ALA A 237 -34.80 10.98 11.31
C ALA A 237 -33.83 11.19 12.48
N THR A 238 -32.75 11.93 12.28
CA THR A 238 -31.75 12.17 13.33
C THR A 238 -32.31 13.06 14.45
N ARG A 239 -33.26 13.94 14.14
CA ARG A 239 -33.98 14.72 15.15
C ARG A 239 -34.72 13.86 16.18
N LEU A 240 -35.06 12.61 15.84
CA LEU A 240 -35.67 11.67 16.79
C LEU A 240 -34.70 11.25 17.93
N LEU A 241 -33.42 11.43 17.74
CA LEU A 241 -32.38 11.16 18.74
C LEU A 241 -32.16 12.35 19.70
N GLY A 242 -32.70 13.53 19.36
CA GLY A 242 -32.57 14.77 20.10
C GLY A 242 -31.81 15.86 19.31
N ASP A 243 -32.00 17.12 19.75
CA ASP A 243 -31.46 18.28 19.01
C ASP A 243 -29.92 18.23 18.87
N ALA A 244 -29.21 17.68 19.85
CA ALA A 244 -27.74 17.54 19.79
C ALA A 244 -27.23 16.60 18.68
N PHE A 245 -28.08 15.71 18.19
CA PHE A 245 -27.75 14.73 17.16
C PHE A 245 -28.44 15.02 15.82
N THR A 246 -29.17 16.12 15.72
CA THR A 246 -29.84 16.51 14.48
C THR A 246 -28.81 16.82 13.43
N PHE A 247 -28.94 16.17 12.29
CA PHE A 247 -28.09 16.44 11.12
C PHE A 247 -28.40 17.80 10.51
N HIS A 248 -27.37 18.60 10.30
CA HIS A 248 -27.43 19.89 9.66
C HIS A 248 -26.52 19.89 8.44
N PRO A 249 -27.06 19.98 7.21
CA PRO A 249 -26.25 19.98 5.98
C PRO A 249 -25.18 21.08 5.92
N GLU A 250 -25.41 22.22 6.59
CA GLU A 250 -24.47 23.34 6.70
C GLU A 250 -23.21 23.05 7.51
N ASP A 251 -23.24 22.06 8.39
CA ASP A 251 -22.09 21.64 9.21
C ASP A 251 -21.18 20.66 8.45
N VAL A 252 -21.62 20.17 7.27
CA VAL A 252 -20.89 19.18 6.49
C VAL A 252 -19.69 19.83 5.83
N THR A 253 -18.51 19.28 6.09
CA THR A 253 -17.24 19.73 5.50
C THR A 253 -16.73 18.81 4.40
N ALA A 254 -17.20 17.56 4.37
CA ALA A 254 -16.84 16.58 3.35
C ALA A 254 -17.87 15.44 3.27
N VAL A 255 -17.98 14.81 2.10
CA VAL A 255 -18.81 13.61 1.90
C VAL A 255 -17.99 12.48 1.30
N GLY A 256 -17.95 11.35 2.00
CA GLY A 256 -17.36 10.09 1.53
C GLY A 256 -18.41 9.18 0.92
N HIS A 257 -18.10 8.58 -0.21
CA HIS A 257 -18.97 7.64 -0.91
C HIS A 257 -18.29 6.29 -1.03
N ARG A 258 -18.92 5.25 -0.48
CA ARG A 258 -18.50 3.88 -0.75
C ARG A 258 -18.87 3.52 -2.18
N VAL A 259 -17.89 3.01 -2.94
CA VAL A 259 -18.05 2.52 -4.32
C VAL A 259 -17.60 1.07 -4.37
N VAL A 260 -18.44 0.19 -4.90
CA VAL A 260 -18.19 -1.25 -4.84
C VAL A 260 -16.99 -1.66 -5.68
N HIS A 261 -16.84 -1.12 -6.90
CA HIS A 261 -15.77 -1.58 -7.80
C HIS A 261 -14.94 -0.42 -8.35
N GLY A 262 -13.65 -0.41 -7.99
CA GLY A 262 -12.65 0.56 -8.45
C GLY A 262 -11.77 0.07 -9.60
N GLY A 263 -11.95 -1.19 -10.05
CA GLY A 263 -11.10 -1.80 -11.05
C GLY A 263 -9.64 -1.91 -10.60
N SER A 264 -8.73 -1.96 -11.55
CA SER A 264 -7.29 -1.84 -11.30
C SER A 264 -6.83 -0.37 -11.23
N LYS A 265 -7.73 0.57 -11.55
CA LYS A 265 -7.43 1.99 -11.67
C LYS A 265 -7.40 2.70 -10.33
N PHE A 266 -8.30 2.36 -9.42
CA PHE A 266 -8.42 3.00 -8.12
C PHE A 266 -7.87 2.10 -7.02
N SER A 267 -6.67 2.42 -6.55
CA SER A 267 -5.99 1.71 -5.46
C SER A 267 -6.10 2.42 -4.10
N SER A 268 -6.75 3.58 -4.06
CA SER A 268 -6.99 4.38 -2.85
C SER A 268 -8.21 5.26 -3.05
N ALA A 269 -8.69 5.89 -1.97
CA ALA A 269 -9.74 6.89 -2.04
C ALA A 269 -9.30 8.11 -2.87
N VAL A 270 -10.22 8.69 -3.65
CA VAL A 270 -9.94 9.82 -4.55
C VAL A 270 -11.02 10.89 -4.45
N VAL A 271 -10.60 12.17 -4.54
CA VAL A 271 -11.53 13.29 -4.64
C VAL A 271 -12.29 13.16 -5.98
N ILE A 272 -13.61 13.25 -5.92
CA ILE A 272 -14.48 13.04 -7.06
C ILE A 272 -14.45 14.27 -7.99
N THR A 273 -14.11 14.01 -9.23
CA THR A 273 -14.20 14.95 -10.37
C THR A 273 -15.15 14.38 -11.41
N PRO A 274 -15.60 15.17 -12.40
CA PRO A 274 -16.40 14.64 -13.52
C PRO A 274 -15.73 13.44 -14.21
N GLN A 275 -14.41 13.45 -14.34
CA GLN A 275 -13.64 12.35 -14.91
C GLN A 275 -13.71 11.08 -14.03
N VAL A 276 -13.57 11.21 -12.72
CA VAL A 276 -13.69 10.07 -11.78
C VAL A 276 -15.08 9.44 -11.89
N ILE A 277 -16.14 10.22 -12.02
CA ILE A 277 -17.51 9.71 -12.23
C ILE A 277 -17.58 8.87 -13.52
N THR A 278 -17.06 9.40 -14.63
CA THR A 278 -17.05 8.69 -15.93
C THR A 278 -16.28 7.36 -15.82
N GLU A 279 -15.20 7.35 -15.08
CA GLU A 279 -14.38 6.14 -14.86
C GLU A 279 -15.10 5.11 -14.00
N ILE A 280 -15.82 5.53 -12.94
CA ILE A 280 -16.65 4.63 -12.13
C ILE A 280 -17.80 4.06 -12.99
N GLU A 281 -18.40 4.86 -13.86
CA GLU A 281 -19.44 4.39 -14.79
C GLU A 281 -18.91 3.34 -15.77
N ALA A 282 -17.70 3.55 -16.31
CA ALA A 282 -17.05 2.58 -17.20
C ALA A 282 -16.79 1.23 -16.50
N LEU A 283 -16.55 1.23 -15.18
CA LEU A 283 -16.36 0.03 -14.38
C LEU A 283 -17.66 -0.70 -14.04
N SER A 284 -18.83 -0.18 -14.44
CA SER A 284 -20.12 -0.86 -14.24
C SER A 284 -20.20 -2.21 -14.96
N VAL A 285 -19.36 -2.46 -15.94
CA VAL A 285 -19.22 -3.78 -16.58
C VAL A 285 -18.83 -4.88 -15.57
N PHE A 286 -18.06 -4.54 -14.53
CA PHE A 286 -17.65 -5.47 -13.47
C PHE A 286 -18.62 -5.51 -12.29
N ALA A 287 -19.41 -4.45 -12.08
CA ALA A 287 -20.39 -4.34 -10.99
C ALA A 287 -21.71 -3.71 -11.48
N PRO A 288 -22.43 -4.37 -12.42
CA PRO A 288 -23.59 -3.77 -13.09
C PRO A 288 -24.79 -3.50 -12.16
N LEU A 289 -24.88 -4.19 -11.03
CA LEU A 289 -25.93 -4.00 -10.02
C LEU A 289 -25.57 -2.92 -8.98
N HIS A 290 -24.32 -2.50 -8.87
CA HIS A 290 -23.86 -1.66 -7.76
C HIS A 290 -23.30 -0.31 -8.22
N ASN A 291 -22.31 -0.27 -9.13
CA ASN A 291 -21.68 0.98 -9.54
C ASN A 291 -22.66 2.04 -10.10
N PRO A 292 -23.66 1.69 -10.95
CA PRO A 292 -24.64 2.66 -11.41
C PRO A 292 -25.40 3.34 -10.26
N VAL A 293 -25.81 2.58 -9.25
CA VAL A 293 -26.51 3.10 -8.05
C VAL A 293 -25.57 3.95 -7.19
N ASN A 294 -24.32 3.55 -7.05
CA ASN A 294 -23.30 4.36 -6.35
C ASN A 294 -23.12 5.73 -7.06
N VAL A 295 -23.03 5.74 -8.39
CA VAL A 295 -22.89 7.00 -9.16
C VAL A 295 -24.13 7.89 -9.02
N GLU A 296 -25.33 7.31 -9.00
CA GLU A 296 -26.56 8.07 -8.74
C GLU A 296 -26.52 8.76 -7.37
N GLY A 297 -26.11 8.00 -6.32
CA GLY A 297 -25.90 8.54 -4.98
C GLY A 297 -24.84 9.65 -4.92
N ILE A 298 -23.73 9.50 -5.63
CA ILE A 298 -22.68 10.53 -5.75
C ILE A 298 -23.25 11.80 -6.38
N ARG A 299 -23.91 11.69 -7.54
CA ARG A 299 -24.48 12.83 -8.25
C ARG A 299 -25.52 13.56 -7.43
N MET A 300 -26.38 12.82 -6.75
CA MET A 300 -27.37 13.38 -5.85
C MET A 300 -26.70 14.19 -4.73
N ALA A 301 -25.74 13.61 -4.02
CA ALA A 301 -25.06 14.28 -2.93
C ALA A 301 -24.29 15.52 -3.41
N MET A 302 -23.60 15.45 -4.53
CA MET A 302 -22.89 16.58 -5.14
C MET A 302 -23.83 17.72 -5.54
N SER A 303 -25.06 17.41 -5.94
CA SER A 303 -26.05 18.43 -6.30
C SER A 303 -26.58 19.19 -5.08
N GLN A 304 -26.68 18.53 -3.92
CA GLN A 304 -27.22 19.11 -2.70
C GLN A 304 -26.12 19.75 -1.82
N LEU A 305 -24.93 19.22 -1.82
CA LEU A 305 -23.77 19.68 -1.06
C LEU A 305 -22.62 20.10 -2.00
N SER A 306 -22.92 20.93 -2.98
CA SER A 306 -21.97 21.33 -4.04
C SER A 306 -20.76 22.14 -3.55
N GLY A 307 -20.82 22.68 -2.33
CA GLY A 307 -19.76 23.51 -1.74
C GLY A 307 -18.66 22.74 -1.01
N VAL A 308 -18.78 21.42 -0.88
CA VAL A 308 -17.84 20.61 -0.12
C VAL A 308 -17.19 19.54 -1.02
N PRO A 309 -15.97 19.06 -0.68
CA PRO A 309 -15.34 17.98 -1.40
C PRO A 309 -16.08 16.64 -1.21
N HIS A 310 -16.23 15.90 -2.30
CA HIS A 310 -16.76 14.55 -2.33
C HIS A 310 -15.63 13.58 -2.67
N VAL A 311 -15.59 12.43 -2.00
CA VAL A 311 -14.53 11.42 -2.13
C VAL A 311 -15.13 10.04 -2.40
N ALA A 312 -14.60 9.33 -3.38
CA ALA A 312 -14.93 7.93 -3.64
C ALA A 312 -13.95 7.00 -2.88
N VAL A 313 -14.49 6.07 -2.11
CA VAL A 313 -13.75 5.05 -1.36
C VAL A 313 -14.16 3.68 -1.90
N PHE A 314 -13.21 2.91 -2.40
CA PHE A 314 -13.48 1.70 -3.17
C PHE A 314 -13.27 0.43 -2.35
N ASP A 315 -14.23 -0.49 -2.35
CA ASP A 315 -14.12 -1.80 -1.70
C ASP A 315 -12.95 -2.62 -2.25
N THR A 316 -12.66 -2.48 -3.53
CA THR A 316 -11.56 -3.21 -4.18
C THR A 316 -10.18 -2.61 -3.92
N ALA A 317 -10.10 -1.38 -3.36
CA ALA A 317 -8.83 -0.67 -3.21
C ALA A 317 -7.86 -1.38 -2.24
N PHE A 318 -8.35 -1.87 -1.10
CA PHE A 318 -7.53 -2.59 -0.13
C PHE A 318 -6.86 -3.85 -0.71
N HIS A 319 -7.53 -4.49 -1.67
CA HIS A 319 -7.05 -5.71 -2.32
C HIS A 319 -6.13 -5.45 -3.54
N GLN A 320 -5.78 -4.20 -3.83
CA GLN A 320 -4.81 -3.90 -4.90
C GLN A 320 -3.38 -4.34 -4.54
N THR A 321 -3.14 -4.66 -3.28
CA THR A 321 -1.86 -5.22 -2.80
C THR A 321 -1.72 -6.73 -3.06
N LEU A 322 -2.76 -7.40 -3.55
CA LEU A 322 -2.70 -8.82 -3.93
C LEU A 322 -1.55 -9.08 -4.91
N PRO A 323 -0.68 -10.06 -4.63
CA PRO A 323 0.39 -10.42 -5.56
C PRO A 323 -0.17 -11.10 -6.83
N PRO A 324 0.52 -11.01 -7.97
CA PRO A 324 0.04 -11.56 -9.25
C PRO A 324 -0.41 -13.01 -9.19
N TYR A 325 0.32 -13.85 -8.47
CA TYR A 325 -0.02 -15.27 -8.32
C TYR A 325 -1.28 -15.54 -7.49
N ALA A 326 -1.77 -14.56 -6.71
CA ALA A 326 -3.02 -14.67 -5.95
C ALA A 326 -4.23 -14.11 -6.73
N TYR A 327 -4.03 -13.09 -7.59
CA TYR A 327 -5.14 -12.51 -8.33
C TYR A 327 -5.37 -13.07 -9.73
N LEU A 328 -4.39 -13.73 -10.35
CA LEU A 328 -4.55 -14.30 -11.69
C LEU A 328 -5.39 -15.57 -11.65
N TYR A 329 -6.35 -15.67 -12.57
CA TYR A 329 -7.01 -16.94 -12.86
C TYR A 329 -6.14 -17.78 -13.79
N GLY A 330 -6.29 -19.10 -13.76
CA GLY A 330 -5.63 -20.04 -14.67
C GLY A 330 -6.19 -20.00 -16.10
N LEU A 331 -6.41 -18.81 -16.64
CA LEU A 331 -6.91 -18.51 -17.98
C LEU A 331 -5.78 -17.94 -18.86
N PRO A 332 -5.95 -17.88 -20.20
CA PRO A 332 -4.99 -17.19 -21.05
C PRO A 332 -4.66 -15.79 -20.53
N TYR A 333 -3.37 -15.47 -20.40
CA TYR A 333 -2.88 -14.23 -19.80
C TYR A 333 -3.40 -12.96 -20.49
N ASP A 334 -3.70 -13.04 -21.79
CA ASP A 334 -4.24 -11.93 -22.56
C ASP A 334 -5.61 -11.46 -22.08
N LEU A 335 -6.44 -12.35 -21.54
CA LEU A 335 -7.72 -11.98 -20.94
C LEU A 335 -7.53 -11.08 -19.71
N TYR A 336 -6.48 -11.33 -18.92
CA TYR A 336 -6.12 -10.43 -17.85
C TYR A 336 -5.60 -9.09 -18.40
N LYS A 337 -4.68 -9.13 -19.37
CA LYS A 337 -3.99 -7.94 -19.87
C LYS A 337 -4.93 -7.00 -20.63
N GLN A 338 -5.82 -7.53 -21.45
CA GLN A 338 -6.70 -6.75 -22.34
C GLN A 338 -8.05 -6.41 -21.71
N GLU A 339 -8.62 -7.33 -20.93
CA GLU A 339 -9.99 -7.22 -20.40
C GLU A 339 -10.02 -7.05 -18.88
N GLY A 340 -8.87 -7.12 -18.19
CA GLY A 340 -8.80 -6.99 -16.73
C GLY A 340 -9.43 -8.17 -15.98
N ILE A 341 -9.52 -9.36 -16.59
CA ILE A 341 -10.09 -10.54 -15.96
C ILE A 341 -9.11 -11.07 -14.90
N ARG A 342 -9.40 -10.72 -13.65
CA ARG A 342 -8.62 -11.11 -12.46
C ARG A 342 -9.49 -11.12 -11.20
N ARG A 343 -8.95 -11.63 -10.09
CA ARG A 343 -9.52 -11.42 -8.75
C ARG A 343 -9.30 -9.97 -8.33
N TYR A 344 -10.36 -9.28 -7.90
CA TYR A 344 -10.31 -7.93 -7.34
C TYR A 344 -10.51 -7.95 -5.82
N GLY A 345 -11.42 -8.78 -5.32
CA GLY A 345 -11.82 -8.78 -3.93
C GLY A 345 -12.77 -7.63 -3.58
N PHE A 346 -13.54 -7.83 -2.50
CA PHE A 346 -14.54 -6.85 -2.02
C PHE A 346 -14.55 -6.83 -0.49
N HIS A 347 -15.39 -5.99 0.11
CA HIS A 347 -15.37 -5.69 1.54
C HIS A 347 -14.02 -5.14 2.02
N GLY A 348 -13.23 -4.54 1.13
CA GLY A 348 -11.91 -4.03 1.48
C GLY A 348 -11.95 -2.95 2.55
N THR A 349 -13.01 -2.14 2.58
CA THR A 349 -13.28 -1.17 3.66
C THR A 349 -13.41 -1.89 5.00
N SER A 350 -14.22 -2.94 5.08
CA SER A 350 -14.40 -3.73 6.30
C SER A 350 -13.12 -4.45 6.72
N HIS A 351 -12.47 -5.18 5.81
CA HIS A 351 -11.24 -5.92 6.12
C HIS A 351 -10.12 -4.99 6.62
N ARG A 352 -10.01 -3.79 6.03
CA ARG A 352 -9.05 -2.78 6.48
C ARG A 352 -9.42 -2.22 7.85
N TYR A 353 -10.66 -1.86 8.07
CA TYR A 353 -11.13 -1.39 9.39
C TYR A 353 -10.82 -2.43 10.47
N VAL A 354 -11.20 -3.69 10.23
CA VAL A 354 -10.98 -4.79 11.17
C VAL A 354 -9.50 -5.01 11.46
N SER A 355 -8.62 -4.92 10.47
CA SER A 355 -7.19 -5.09 10.67
C SER A 355 -6.56 -3.97 11.51
N LEU A 356 -6.98 -2.72 11.31
CA LEU A 356 -6.56 -1.57 12.12
C LEU A 356 -7.04 -1.73 13.55
N LYS A 357 -8.31 -2.13 13.73
CA LYS A 357 -8.89 -2.34 15.06
C LYS A 357 -8.26 -3.54 15.78
N ALA A 358 -7.94 -4.61 15.06
CA ALA A 358 -7.21 -5.75 15.61
C ALA A 358 -5.84 -5.32 16.15
N ALA A 359 -5.08 -4.53 15.39
CA ALA A 359 -3.77 -4.00 15.82
C ALA A 359 -3.88 -3.14 17.09
N GLU A 360 -4.91 -2.29 17.18
CA GLU A 360 -5.22 -1.49 18.37
C GLU A 360 -5.49 -2.39 19.59
N VAL A 361 -6.33 -3.43 19.43
CA VAL A 361 -6.72 -4.34 20.52
C VAL A 361 -5.54 -5.15 21.03
N VAL A 362 -4.70 -5.68 20.14
CA VAL A 362 -3.52 -6.45 20.54
C VAL A 362 -2.31 -5.58 20.90
N GLN A 363 -2.42 -4.25 20.76
CA GLN A 363 -1.37 -3.27 21.04
C GLN A 363 -0.04 -3.56 20.32
N ARG A 364 -0.13 -4.00 19.07
CA ARG A 364 1.01 -4.22 18.19
C ARG A 364 0.81 -3.46 16.87
N PRO A 365 1.89 -2.92 16.26
CA PRO A 365 1.80 -2.29 14.94
C PRO A 365 1.20 -3.25 13.90
N LEU A 366 0.29 -2.78 13.06
CA LEU A 366 -0.32 -3.60 12.00
C LEU A 366 0.72 -4.19 11.04
N GLY A 367 1.81 -3.44 10.78
CA GLY A 367 2.95 -3.90 9.98
C GLY A 367 3.77 -5.05 10.59
N GLU A 368 3.40 -5.55 11.77
CA GLU A 368 4.03 -6.69 12.44
C GLU A 368 3.04 -7.86 12.63
N LEU A 369 1.84 -7.77 12.06
CA LEU A 369 0.76 -8.71 12.30
C LEU A 369 0.35 -9.48 11.05
N GLU A 370 0.06 -10.77 11.27
CA GLU A 370 -0.63 -11.64 10.33
C GLU A 370 -2.08 -11.81 10.78
N VAL A 371 -3.03 -11.30 9.99
CA VAL A 371 -4.44 -11.25 10.37
C VAL A 371 -5.30 -11.99 9.34
N VAL A 372 -6.17 -12.89 9.80
CA VAL A 372 -7.27 -13.40 9.00
C VAL A 372 -8.54 -12.69 9.42
N SER A 373 -9.12 -11.90 8.52
CA SER A 373 -10.37 -11.18 8.73
C SER A 373 -11.52 -11.94 8.05
N CYS A 374 -12.57 -12.25 8.82
CA CYS A 374 -13.78 -12.96 8.40
C CYS A 374 -14.97 -12.01 8.46
N HIS A 375 -15.31 -11.36 7.34
CA HIS A 375 -16.53 -10.59 7.20
C HIS A 375 -17.66 -11.54 6.78
N LEU A 376 -18.59 -11.80 7.69
CA LEU A 376 -19.68 -12.76 7.48
C LEU A 376 -21.03 -12.06 7.66
N GLY A 377 -21.77 -11.87 6.57
CA GLY A 377 -23.06 -11.18 6.54
C GLY A 377 -23.88 -11.58 5.30
N ILE A 378 -24.70 -10.65 4.75
CA ILE A 378 -25.41 -10.83 3.48
C ILE A 378 -24.41 -11.12 2.35
N GLY A 379 -23.28 -10.43 2.31
CA GLY A 379 -22.07 -10.85 1.62
C GLY A 379 -21.13 -11.53 2.62
N ALA A 380 -20.36 -12.52 2.20
CA ALA A 380 -19.37 -13.15 3.05
C ALA A 380 -18.02 -13.26 2.35
N SER A 381 -16.97 -12.80 2.99
CA SER A 381 -15.60 -12.91 2.50
C SER A 381 -14.60 -13.07 3.63
N LEU A 382 -13.49 -13.73 3.32
CA LEU A 382 -12.29 -13.73 4.16
C LEU A 382 -11.18 -12.97 3.44
N CYS A 383 -10.27 -12.42 4.21
CA CYS A 383 -9.05 -11.78 3.72
C CYS A 383 -7.85 -12.22 4.55
N ALA A 384 -6.78 -12.61 3.88
CA ALA A 384 -5.45 -12.77 4.46
C ALA A 384 -4.74 -11.42 4.42
N ILE A 385 -4.34 -10.93 5.57
CA ILE A 385 -3.70 -9.63 5.74
C ILE A 385 -2.34 -9.86 6.39
N ASP A 386 -1.30 -9.70 5.58
CA ASP A 386 0.09 -9.90 5.97
C ASP A 386 0.79 -8.54 6.10
N HIS A 387 1.26 -8.21 7.31
CA HIS A 387 1.93 -6.94 7.61
C HIS A 387 1.14 -5.70 7.11
N GLY A 388 -0.18 -5.73 7.29
CA GLY A 388 -1.09 -4.66 6.88
C GLY A 388 -1.55 -4.70 5.41
N ARG A 389 -1.13 -5.70 4.63
CA ARG A 389 -1.43 -5.85 3.20
C ARG A 389 -2.39 -7.00 2.95
N SER A 390 -3.39 -6.78 2.13
CA SER A 390 -4.20 -7.88 1.60
C SER A 390 -3.36 -8.72 0.64
N VAL A 391 -3.10 -9.99 1.01
CA VAL A 391 -2.30 -10.92 0.20
C VAL A 391 -3.16 -12.00 -0.45
N ASP A 392 -4.37 -12.25 0.06
CA ASP A 392 -5.39 -13.08 -0.58
C ASP A 392 -6.80 -12.71 -0.06
N THR A 393 -7.83 -12.99 -0.84
CA THR A 393 -9.23 -12.80 -0.45
C THR A 393 -10.14 -13.78 -1.19
N THR A 394 -11.27 -14.16 -0.58
CA THR A 394 -12.15 -15.19 -1.15
C THR A 394 -12.99 -14.70 -2.33
N MET A 395 -13.45 -13.44 -2.32
CA MET A 395 -14.21 -12.90 -3.45
C MET A 395 -13.30 -12.68 -4.66
N GLY A 396 -13.82 -12.93 -5.83
CA GLY A 396 -13.07 -12.95 -7.09
C GLY A 396 -13.18 -11.68 -7.91
N MET A 397 -13.42 -11.84 -9.21
CA MET A 397 -13.75 -10.76 -10.14
C MET A 397 -15.05 -10.07 -9.78
N THR A 398 -15.98 -10.82 -9.20
CA THR A 398 -17.28 -10.36 -8.70
C THR A 398 -17.51 -10.79 -7.26
N PRO A 399 -18.45 -10.17 -6.53
CA PRO A 399 -18.77 -10.57 -5.15
C PRO A 399 -19.49 -11.92 -5.04
N THR A 400 -19.66 -12.67 -6.12
CA THR A 400 -20.34 -13.98 -6.13
C THR A 400 -19.37 -15.12 -5.82
N ASP A 401 -18.08 -14.97 -6.19
CA ASP A 401 -17.05 -15.98 -5.93
C ASP A 401 -16.70 -16.08 -4.43
N GLY A 402 -16.11 -17.18 -4.03
CA GLY A 402 -15.62 -17.45 -2.68
C GLY A 402 -16.53 -18.31 -1.85
N LEU A 403 -16.98 -17.80 -0.71
CA LEU A 403 -17.80 -18.55 0.25
C LEU A 403 -19.23 -18.77 -0.26
N ILE A 404 -19.88 -19.85 0.23
CA ILE A 404 -21.33 -19.93 0.22
C ILE A 404 -21.87 -18.73 1.00
N MET A 405 -22.86 -18.02 0.46
CA MET A 405 -23.45 -16.85 1.10
C MET A 405 -24.94 -17.07 1.33
N PRO A 406 -25.66 -16.17 1.96
CA PRO A 406 -27.11 -16.29 2.15
C PRO A 406 -27.90 -16.70 0.89
N SER A 407 -27.64 -16.06 -0.27
CA SER A 407 -28.33 -16.33 -1.54
C SER A 407 -27.37 -16.57 -2.73
N ARG A 408 -26.07 -16.30 -2.58
CA ARG A 408 -25.05 -16.48 -3.63
C ARG A 408 -24.38 -17.84 -3.50
N SER A 409 -24.03 -18.42 -4.65
CA SER A 409 -23.48 -19.78 -4.71
C SER A 409 -22.09 -19.92 -4.05
N GLY A 410 -21.29 -18.87 -4.06
CA GLY A 410 -19.84 -18.99 -3.87
C GLY A 410 -19.16 -19.62 -5.08
N SER A 411 -17.92 -20.05 -4.90
CA SER A 411 -17.15 -20.73 -5.96
C SER A 411 -17.80 -22.03 -6.38
N ILE A 412 -17.97 -22.21 -7.69
CA ILE A 412 -18.49 -23.41 -8.33
C ILE A 412 -17.62 -23.79 -9.52
N ASP A 413 -17.65 -25.06 -9.91
CA ASP A 413 -17.00 -25.52 -11.13
C ASP A 413 -17.66 -24.85 -12.35
N PRO A 414 -16.91 -24.15 -13.22
CA PRO A 414 -17.43 -23.52 -14.44
C PRO A 414 -18.21 -24.48 -15.36
N ALA A 415 -17.85 -25.76 -15.37
CA ALA A 415 -18.56 -26.79 -16.15
C ALA A 415 -20.01 -26.97 -15.72
N VAL A 416 -20.34 -26.66 -14.45
CA VAL A 416 -21.73 -26.66 -13.97
C VAL A 416 -22.59 -25.65 -14.73
N MET A 417 -22.04 -24.45 -15.02
CA MET A 417 -22.74 -23.41 -15.79
C MET A 417 -23.01 -23.90 -17.22
N ILE A 418 -21.98 -24.46 -17.87
CA ILE A 418 -22.11 -25.02 -19.22
C ILE A 418 -23.16 -26.15 -19.23
N HIS A 419 -23.14 -27.05 -18.23
CA HIS A 419 -24.12 -28.13 -18.09
C HIS A 419 -25.54 -27.59 -17.98
N LEU A 420 -25.79 -26.58 -17.14
CA LEU A 420 -27.11 -25.97 -16.97
C LEU A 420 -27.62 -25.30 -18.25
N MET A 421 -26.74 -24.64 -19.00
CA MET A 421 -27.07 -24.09 -20.31
C MET A 421 -27.47 -25.18 -21.30
N GLN A 422 -26.68 -26.24 -21.39
CA GLN A 422 -26.86 -27.31 -22.39
C GLN A 422 -28.00 -28.27 -22.06
N GLN A 423 -28.13 -28.66 -20.80
CA GLN A 423 -29.11 -29.70 -20.41
C GLN A 423 -30.44 -29.10 -19.96
N HIS A 424 -30.44 -27.89 -19.41
CA HIS A 424 -31.67 -27.27 -18.91
C HIS A 424 -32.09 -26.04 -19.73
N GLY A 425 -31.33 -25.67 -20.78
CA GLY A 425 -31.64 -24.53 -21.64
C GLY A 425 -31.64 -23.17 -20.94
N MET A 426 -30.91 -23.04 -19.82
CA MET A 426 -30.87 -21.79 -19.06
C MET A 426 -30.14 -20.72 -19.83
N SER A 427 -30.73 -19.52 -19.90
CA SER A 427 -30.05 -18.34 -20.46
C SER A 427 -28.97 -17.79 -19.48
N PRO A 428 -28.02 -16.96 -19.97
CA PRO A 428 -27.05 -16.27 -19.10
C PRO A 428 -27.72 -15.47 -17.97
N GLU A 429 -28.85 -14.83 -18.22
CA GLU A 429 -29.61 -14.04 -17.25
C GLU A 429 -30.21 -14.95 -16.16
N GLN A 430 -30.76 -16.08 -16.56
CA GLN A 430 -31.30 -17.09 -15.63
C GLN A 430 -30.18 -17.68 -14.76
N LEU A 431 -29.02 -17.95 -15.34
CA LEU A 431 -27.84 -18.40 -14.59
C LEU A 431 -27.34 -17.32 -13.63
N SER A 432 -27.27 -16.07 -14.08
CA SER A 432 -26.91 -14.94 -13.22
C SER A 432 -27.87 -14.82 -12.03
N SER A 433 -29.17 -14.91 -12.26
CA SER A 433 -30.17 -14.92 -11.19
C SER A 433 -30.00 -16.12 -10.25
N LEU A 434 -29.77 -17.30 -10.78
CA LEU A 434 -29.56 -18.52 -10.00
C LEU A 434 -28.38 -18.37 -9.03
N ILE A 435 -27.21 -17.97 -9.53
CA ILE A 435 -25.98 -17.91 -8.72
C ILE A 435 -25.97 -16.74 -7.72
N ASN A 436 -26.68 -15.65 -7.99
CA ASN A 436 -26.70 -14.47 -7.14
C ASN A 436 -27.85 -14.44 -6.12
N THR A 437 -29.04 -15.00 -6.46
CA THR A 437 -30.24 -14.85 -5.63
C THR A 437 -30.96 -16.16 -5.32
N GLY A 438 -30.68 -17.21 -6.08
CA GLY A 438 -31.35 -18.51 -5.97
C GLY A 438 -30.55 -19.63 -5.30
N SER A 439 -29.29 -19.33 -4.92
CA SER A 439 -28.35 -20.33 -4.40
C SER A 439 -28.02 -20.13 -2.91
N GLY A 440 -26.83 -20.47 -2.51
CA GLY A 440 -26.33 -20.26 -1.15
C GLY A 440 -27.06 -21.04 -0.08
N LEU A 441 -27.15 -20.49 1.11
CA LEU A 441 -27.86 -21.06 2.24
C LEU A 441 -29.36 -21.32 1.88
N LYS A 442 -29.99 -20.35 1.21
CA LYS A 442 -31.36 -20.46 0.71
C LYS A 442 -31.51 -21.65 -0.24
N GLY A 443 -30.65 -21.77 -1.23
CA GLY A 443 -30.71 -22.84 -2.23
C GLY A 443 -30.50 -24.22 -1.64
N ILE A 444 -29.55 -24.39 -0.73
CA ILE A 444 -29.24 -25.66 -0.07
C ILE A 444 -30.33 -26.03 0.93
N SER A 445 -30.72 -25.11 1.81
CA SER A 445 -31.74 -25.37 2.86
C SER A 445 -33.16 -25.51 2.29
N GLY A 446 -33.48 -24.70 1.31
CA GLY A 446 -34.80 -24.57 0.74
C GLY A 446 -35.80 -23.79 1.61
N ILE A 447 -35.34 -23.09 2.66
CA ILE A 447 -36.19 -22.36 3.62
C ILE A 447 -35.89 -20.88 3.71
N SER A 448 -34.68 -20.48 4.00
CA SER A 448 -34.32 -19.09 4.26
C SER A 448 -32.89 -18.76 3.83
N SER A 449 -32.65 -17.49 3.56
CA SER A 449 -31.30 -16.91 3.43
C SER A 449 -30.77 -16.40 4.76
N ASN A 450 -31.59 -16.29 5.80
CA ASN A 450 -31.16 -15.81 7.11
C ASN A 450 -30.48 -16.94 7.89
N ILE A 451 -29.28 -16.72 8.40
CA ILE A 451 -28.50 -17.72 9.13
C ILE A 451 -29.21 -18.16 10.43
N HIS A 452 -29.88 -17.26 11.13
CA HIS A 452 -30.59 -17.58 12.38
C HIS A 452 -31.80 -18.46 12.17
N ASP A 453 -32.53 -18.30 11.04
CA ASP A 453 -33.60 -19.20 10.64
C ASP A 453 -33.04 -20.60 10.33
N ILE A 454 -31.86 -20.63 9.66
CA ILE A 454 -31.17 -21.88 9.32
C ILE A 454 -30.70 -22.57 10.60
N GLU A 455 -30.11 -21.87 11.56
CA GLU A 455 -29.67 -22.41 12.86
C GLU A 455 -30.85 -22.96 13.66
N THR A 456 -31.93 -22.19 13.70
CA THR A 456 -33.18 -22.60 14.38
C THR A 456 -33.77 -23.85 13.75
N ALA A 457 -33.88 -23.91 12.43
CA ALA A 457 -34.39 -25.06 11.73
C ALA A 457 -33.47 -26.28 11.88
N ALA A 458 -32.15 -26.09 11.85
CA ALA A 458 -31.17 -27.15 12.04
C ALA A 458 -31.26 -27.75 13.46
N SER A 459 -31.41 -26.92 14.50
CA SER A 459 -31.62 -27.39 15.88
C SER A 459 -32.92 -28.14 16.06
N ASN A 460 -33.95 -27.80 15.28
CA ASN A 460 -35.23 -28.53 15.23
C ASN A 460 -35.20 -29.79 14.33
N GLY A 461 -34.03 -30.22 13.88
CA GLY A 461 -33.83 -31.46 13.11
C GLY A 461 -34.06 -31.33 11.61
N HIS A 462 -34.19 -30.15 11.03
CA HIS A 462 -34.34 -29.97 9.60
C HIS A 462 -33.03 -30.30 8.86
N HIS A 463 -32.96 -31.45 8.21
CA HIS A 463 -31.76 -32.04 7.63
C HIS A 463 -31.02 -31.10 6.64
N ARG A 464 -31.76 -30.47 5.70
CA ARG A 464 -31.16 -29.57 4.70
C ARG A 464 -30.66 -28.27 5.32
N ALA A 465 -31.31 -27.74 6.38
CA ALA A 465 -30.81 -26.59 7.12
C ALA A 465 -29.49 -26.92 7.84
N LEU A 466 -29.40 -28.07 8.50
CA LEU A 466 -28.18 -28.57 9.11
C LEU A 466 -27.04 -28.72 8.08
N LEU A 467 -27.35 -29.25 6.89
CA LEU A 467 -26.37 -29.41 5.81
C LEU A 467 -25.88 -28.03 5.31
N ALA A 468 -26.80 -27.08 5.07
CA ALA A 468 -26.49 -25.74 4.63
C ALA A 468 -25.56 -25.01 5.64
N HIS A 469 -25.91 -25.07 6.93
CA HIS A 469 -25.13 -24.51 8.02
C HIS A 469 -23.72 -25.10 8.11
N LYS A 470 -23.64 -26.45 8.08
CA LYS A 470 -22.33 -27.14 8.10
C LYS A 470 -21.48 -26.84 6.87
N ALA A 471 -22.09 -26.75 5.68
CA ALA A 471 -21.38 -26.43 4.45
C ALA A 471 -20.78 -25.01 4.49
N PHE A 472 -21.53 -24.04 5.00
CA PHE A 472 -21.08 -22.67 5.22
C PHE A 472 -19.89 -22.61 6.19
N CYS A 473 -20.05 -23.14 7.40
CA CYS A 473 -18.99 -23.14 8.41
C CYS A 473 -17.75 -23.92 7.97
N TYR A 474 -17.91 -25.01 7.22
CA TYR A 474 -16.81 -25.76 6.64
C TYR A 474 -15.99 -24.92 5.65
N GLN A 475 -16.65 -24.15 4.78
CA GLN A 475 -15.93 -23.27 3.85
C GLN A 475 -15.20 -22.15 4.58
N VAL A 476 -15.79 -21.53 5.61
CA VAL A 476 -15.12 -20.53 6.44
C VAL A 476 -13.86 -21.13 7.05
N ARG A 477 -13.97 -22.27 7.73
CA ARG A 477 -12.82 -22.97 8.34
C ARG A 477 -11.73 -23.33 7.33
N LYS A 478 -12.12 -23.88 6.17
CA LYS A 478 -11.19 -24.25 5.10
C LYS A 478 -10.37 -23.05 4.62
N ASN A 479 -11.04 -21.90 4.43
CA ASN A 479 -10.35 -20.71 3.96
C ASN A 479 -9.49 -20.04 5.06
N ILE A 480 -9.89 -20.09 6.34
CA ILE A 480 -9.00 -19.71 7.45
C ILE A 480 -7.69 -20.51 7.36
N GLY A 481 -7.77 -21.84 7.24
CA GLY A 481 -6.58 -22.67 7.13
C GLY A 481 -5.75 -22.39 5.88
N ALA A 482 -6.38 -22.13 4.73
CA ALA A 482 -5.71 -21.75 3.50
C ALA A 482 -4.92 -20.43 3.66
N TYR A 483 -5.50 -19.45 4.34
CA TYR A 483 -4.88 -18.14 4.53
C TYR A 483 -3.77 -18.15 5.56
N VAL A 484 -3.90 -18.94 6.63
CA VAL A 484 -2.77 -19.22 7.54
C VAL A 484 -1.60 -19.83 6.78
N ALA A 485 -1.86 -20.78 5.87
CA ALA A 485 -0.81 -21.37 5.04
C ALA A 485 -0.22 -20.37 4.03
N ALA A 486 -1.03 -19.47 3.46
CA ALA A 486 -0.57 -18.48 2.50
C ALA A 486 0.34 -17.40 3.12
N MET A 487 0.10 -17.04 4.38
CA MET A 487 0.91 -16.09 5.15
C MET A 487 2.10 -16.74 5.86
N GLY A 488 2.04 -18.05 6.14
CA GLY A 488 3.05 -18.77 6.91
C GLY A 488 2.79 -18.80 8.41
N GLY A 489 1.72 -18.12 8.87
CA GLY A 489 1.32 -18.01 10.27
C GLY A 489 0.01 -17.27 10.45
N ILE A 490 -0.31 -16.94 11.70
CA ILE A 490 -1.43 -16.08 12.10
C ILE A 490 -1.23 -15.57 13.52
N ASP A 491 -1.37 -14.27 13.72
CA ASP A 491 -1.43 -13.62 15.04
C ASP A 491 -2.87 -13.40 15.51
N VAL A 492 -3.75 -12.98 14.58
CA VAL A 492 -5.13 -12.59 14.90
C VAL A 492 -6.13 -13.19 13.92
N LEU A 493 -7.18 -13.82 14.47
CA LEU A 493 -8.38 -14.21 13.73
C LEU A 493 -9.53 -13.30 14.15
N ALA A 494 -10.07 -12.51 13.24
CA ALA A 494 -11.13 -11.56 13.53
C ALA A 494 -12.44 -11.88 12.79
N PHE A 495 -13.55 -11.92 13.52
CA PHE A 495 -14.90 -12.08 13.01
C PHE A 495 -15.64 -10.75 13.03
N THR A 496 -16.34 -10.42 11.95
CA THR A 496 -17.13 -9.20 11.79
C THR A 496 -18.29 -9.44 10.82
N GLY A 497 -19.14 -8.44 10.66
CA GLY A 497 -20.37 -8.53 9.89
C GLY A 497 -21.48 -9.23 10.68
N ASP A 498 -22.73 -9.07 10.27
CA ASP A 498 -23.91 -9.49 11.03
C ASP A 498 -23.80 -10.93 11.58
N VAL A 499 -23.47 -11.89 10.73
CA VAL A 499 -23.31 -13.30 11.13
C VAL A 499 -22.04 -13.50 11.99
N GLY A 500 -20.93 -12.85 11.63
CA GLY A 500 -19.68 -12.94 12.36
C GLY A 500 -19.78 -12.38 13.78
N GLU A 501 -20.59 -11.35 13.97
CA GLU A 501 -20.82 -10.69 15.26
C GLU A 501 -21.86 -11.42 16.11
N THR A 502 -22.94 -11.94 15.51
CA THR A 502 -24.09 -12.45 16.27
C THR A 502 -24.10 -13.95 16.47
N SER A 503 -23.54 -14.76 15.53
CA SER A 503 -23.63 -16.23 15.62
C SER A 503 -22.43 -16.86 16.32
N ALA A 504 -22.57 -17.18 17.60
CA ALA A 504 -21.58 -17.94 18.36
C ALA A 504 -21.35 -19.35 17.74
N THR A 505 -22.39 -19.95 17.19
CA THR A 505 -22.34 -21.29 16.57
C THR A 505 -21.48 -21.31 15.31
N VAL A 506 -21.61 -20.28 14.46
CA VAL A 506 -20.78 -20.13 13.26
C VAL A 506 -19.31 -19.98 13.65
N ARG A 507 -18.98 -19.10 14.61
CA ARG A 507 -17.62 -18.90 15.07
C ARG A 507 -17.02 -20.18 15.67
N SER A 508 -17.78 -20.88 16.52
CA SER A 508 -17.35 -22.16 17.10
C SER A 508 -17.04 -23.21 16.02
N LEU A 509 -17.95 -23.42 15.05
CA LEU A 509 -17.75 -24.39 13.98
C LEU A 509 -16.63 -23.97 13.00
N ALA A 510 -16.44 -22.67 12.78
CA ALA A 510 -15.34 -22.17 11.98
C ALA A 510 -13.97 -22.42 12.63
N CYS A 511 -13.87 -22.29 13.95
CA CYS A 511 -12.63 -22.54 14.72
C CYS A 511 -12.39 -24.03 15.01
N GLN A 512 -13.41 -24.88 14.85
CA GLN A 512 -13.34 -26.28 15.22
C GLN A 512 -12.18 -27.02 14.51
N GLY A 513 -11.27 -27.61 15.27
CA GLY A 513 -10.16 -28.41 14.75
C GLY A 513 -8.96 -27.59 14.30
N LEU A 514 -8.93 -26.25 14.50
CA LEU A 514 -7.81 -25.40 14.15
C LEU A 514 -6.78 -25.21 15.29
N GLY A 515 -6.94 -25.93 16.40
CA GLY A 515 -6.02 -25.85 17.54
C GLY A 515 -4.54 -26.15 17.22
N TYR A 516 -4.28 -26.94 16.18
CA TYR A 516 -2.92 -27.21 15.72
C TYR A 516 -2.25 -25.98 15.07
N MET A 517 -3.02 -24.98 14.64
CA MET A 517 -2.56 -23.68 14.17
C MET A 517 -2.49 -22.63 15.29
N GLY A 518 -2.74 -23.02 16.56
CA GLY A 518 -2.78 -22.10 17.68
C GLY A 518 -4.13 -21.41 17.90
N ILE A 519 -5.14 -21.67 17.08
CA ILE A 519 -6.47 -21.06 17.17
C ILE A 519 -7.30 -21.84 18.19
N LYS A 520 -7.40 -21.33 19.42
CA LYS A 520 -8.16 -21.94 20.51
C LYS A 520 -9.26 -21.00 20.97
N LEU A 521 -10.50 -21.34 20.64
CA LEU A 521 -11.69 -20.57 21.03
C LEU A 521 -12.08 -20.91 22.48
N ASP A 522 -12.46 -19.91 23.25
CA ASP A 522 -13.18 -20.08 24.52
C ASP A 522 -14.69 -20.06 24.26
N GLU A 523 -15.34 -21.19 24.48
CA GLU A 523 -16.75 -21.36 24.18
C GLU A 523 -17.67 -20.53 25.10
N GLU A 524 -17.25 -20.20 26.31
CA GLU A 524 -18.03 -19.37 27.23
C GLU A 524 -17.94 -17.89 26.82
N LYS A 525 -16.71 -17.38 26.56
CA LYS A 525 -16.50 -16.04 26.04
C LYS A 525 -17.19 -15.85 24.69
N ASN A 526 -17.17 -16.88 23.83
CA ASN A 526 -17.82 -16.85 22.52
C ASN A 526 -19.34 -16.71 22.59
N ARG A 527 -19.98 -17.40 23.57
CA ARG A 527 -21.44 -17.32 23.77
C ARG A 527 -21.88 -16.05 24.47
N ASN A 528 -21.06 -15.58 25.41
CA ASN A 528 -21.34 -14.42 26.25
C ASN A 528 -20.37 -13.30 25.89
N LEU A 529 -20.59 -12.64 24.74
CA LEU A 529 -19.71 -11.57 24.28
C LEU A 529 -19.68 -10.42 25.28
N GLY A 530 -18.57 -10.29 25.99
CA GLY A 530 -18.28 -9.13 26.83
C GLY A 530 -17.69 -8.00 25.94
N LEU A 531 -18.53 -7.30 25.18
CA LEU A 531 -18.07 -6.20 24.33
C LEU A 531 -17.47 -5.07 25.18
N VAL A 532 -16.24 -4.70 24.85
CA VAL A 532 -15.58 -3.50 25.36
C VAL A 532 -15.49 -2.51 24.20
N GLY A 533 -16.37 -1.51 24.21
CA GLY A 533 -16.52 -0.66 23.03
C GLY A 533 -17.03 -1.46 21.83
N SER A 534 -16.22 -1.54 20.79
CA SER A 534 -16.56 -2.21 19.51
C SER A 534 -15.93 -3.59 19.33
N HIS A 535 -15.39 -4.25 20.38
CA HIS A 535 -14.73 -5.55 20.24
C HIS A 535 -14.91 -6.46 21.46
N ALA A 536 -14.70 -7.75 21.24
CA ALA A 536 -14.57 -8.76 22.29
C ALA A 536 -13.44 -9.73 21.97
N ILE A 537 -12.66 -10.14 22.97
CA ILE A 537 -11.66 -11.20 22.86
C ILE A 537 -12.34 -12.52 23.27
N ILE A 538 -12.37 -13.49 22.37
CA ILE A 538 -13.01 -14.79 22.54
C ILE A 538 -12.04 -15.96 22.46
N SER A 539 -10.74 -15.70 22.44
CA SER A 539 -9.72 -16.74 22.55
C SER A 539 -9.61 -17.29 23.97
N ALA A 540 -9.22 -18.56 24.07
CA ALA A 540 -8.81 -19.16 25.35
C ALA A 540 -7.51 -18.48 25.87
N ASP A 541 -7.30 -18.50 27.19
CA ASP A 541 -6.17 -17.80 27.82
C ASP A 541 -4.79 -18.39 27.39
N ASP A 542 -4.78 -19.68 27.00
CA ASP A 542 -3.60 -20.37 26.48
C ASP A 542 -3.50 -20.35 24.94
N SER A 543 -4.31 -19.56 24.26
CA SER A 543 -4.30 -19.44 22.80
C SER A 543 -3.16 -18.52 22.35
N PRO A 544 -2.19 -18.99 21.55
CA PRO A 544 -1.19 -18.11 20.95
C PRO A 544 -1.79 -17.13 19.92
N VAL A 545 -2.92 -17.50 19.31
CA VAL A 545 -3.64 -16.66 18.36
C VAL A 545 -4.76 -15.92 19.08
N THR A 546 -4.81 -14.60 18.94
CA THR A 546 -5.92 -13.80 19.47
C THR A 546 -7.15 -13.94 18.56
N ILE A 547 -8.29 -14.35 19.13
CA ILE A 547 -9.55 -14.44 18.38
C ILE A 547 -10.45 -13.29 18.83
N LEU A 548 -10.90 -12.49 17.86
CA LEU A 548 -11.67 -11.28 18.09
C LEU A 548 -13.04 -11.35 17.44
N VAL A 549 -14.01 -10.75 18.07
CA VAL A 549 -15.23 -10.24 17.43
C VAL A 549 -15.13 -8.73 17.38
N ILE A 550 -15.24 -8.14 16.20
CA ILE A 550 -15.15 -6.69 16.01
C ILE A 550 -16.43 -6.23 15.33
N THR A 551 -17.13 -5.28 15.96
CA THR A 551 -18.31 -4.65 15.37
C THR A 551 -17.91 -3.86 14.14
N ASN A 552 -18.56 -4.14 13.02
CA ASN A 552 -18.28 -3.47 11.76
C ASN A 552 -18.67 -1.99 11.80
N ASP A 553 -17.80 -1.13 11.28
CA ASP A 553 -18.05 0.30 11.14
C ASP A 553 -17.39 0.77 9.81
N ASP A 554 -17.93 0.27 8.72
CA ASP A 554 -17.45 0.58 7.35
C ASP A 554 -17.56 2.08 7.06
N GLU A 555 -18.63 2.72 7.54
CA GLU A 555 -18.88 4.13 7.35
C GLU A 555 -17.80 4.98 8.04
N ARG A 556 -17.29 4.56 9.19
CA ARG A 556 -16.17 5.24 9.86
C ARG A 556 -14.90 5.20 9.02
N LEU A 557 -14.59 4.05 8.42
CA LEU A 557 -13.44 3.96 7.52
C LEU A 557 -13.65 4.85 6.28
N VAL A 558 -14.85 4.88 5.71
CA VAL A 558 -15.17 5.75 4.57
C VAL A 558 -14.97 7.22 4.95
N ALA A 559 -15.43 7.64 6.12
CA ALA A 559 -15.24 9.01 6.62
C ALA A 559 -13.75 9.34 6.83
N TRP A 560 -13.00 8.43 7.43
CA TRP A 560 -11.56 8.58 7.67
C TRP A 560 -10.77 8.66 6.35
N GLU A 561 -11.00 7.74 5.41
CA GLU A 561 -10.37 7.76 4.08
C GLU A 561 -10.74 9.03 3.29
N THR A 562 -11.93 9.58 3.53
CA THR A 562 -12.37 10.85 2.93
C THR A 562 -11.47 12.00 3.35
N LEU A 563 -11.24 12.18 4.65
CA LEU A 563 -10.37 13.25 5.15
C LEU A 563 -8.94 13.08 4.64
N ARG A 564 -8.42 11.85 4.68
CA ARG A 564 -7.08 11.53 4.19
C ARG A 564 -6.91 11.82 2.70
N ALA A 565 -7.90 11.49 1.89
CA ALA A 565 -7.85 11.76 0.46
C ALA A 565 -7.86 13.27 0.16
N ILE A 566 -8.63 14.06 0.89
CA ILE A 566 -8.67 15.52 0.75
C ILE A 566 -7.31 16.12 1.09
N GLU A 567 -6.75 15.76 2.22
CA GLU A 567 -5.47 16.30 2.66
C GLU A 567 -4.32 15.87 1.74
N ARG A 568 -4.29 14.60 1.34
CA ARG A 568 -3.33 14.15 0.31
C ARG A 568 -3.45 14.98 -0.96
N ASN A 569 -4.66 15.28 -1.42
CA ASN A 569 -4.87 16.11 -2.60
C ASN A 569 -4.38 17.55 -2.40
N GLN A 570 -4.57 18.13 -1.22
CA GLN A 570 -4.05 19.46 -0.88
C GLN A 570 -2.52 19.48 -0.90
N LEU A 571 -1.87 18.52 -0.24
CA LEU A 571 -0.41 18.40 -0.23
C LEU A 571 0.17 18.22 -1.64
N LEU A 572 -0.49 17.46 -2.50
CA LEU A 572 -0.08 17.30 -3.89
C LEU A 572 -0.25 18.59 -4.70
N LEU A 573 -1.28 19.39 -4.43
CA LEU A 573 -1.47 20.69 -5.05
C LEU A 573 -0.40 21.68 -4.57
N GLU A 574 -0.12 21.76 -3.28
CA GLU A 574 0.95 22.59 -2.72
C GLU A 574 2.32 22.23 -3.32
N ALA A 575 2.61 20.93 -3.44
CA ALA A 575 3.85 20.46 -4.07
C ALA A 575 3.97 20.81 -5.57
N ARG A 576 2.86 21.12 -6.24
CA ARG A 576 2.86 21.53 -7.67
C ARG A 576 3.04 23.02 -7.87
N THR A 577 2.63 23.85 -6.91
CA THR A 577 2.56 25.31 -7.02
C THR A 577 3.60 26.04 -6.14
N GLY A 578 4.22 25.35 -5.18
CA GLY A 578 5.18 25.91 -4.22
C GLY A 578 6.62 25.90 -4.71
N GLU A 579 7.50 26.67 -4.02
CA GLU A 579 8.95 26.55 -4.15
C GLU A 579 9.39 25.13 -3.74
N PRO A 580 10.52 24.61 -4.30
CA PRO A 580 11.04 23.31 -3.89
C PRO A 580 11.23 23.28 -2.37
N PRO A 581 10.62 22.33 -1.66
CA PRO A 581 10.73 22.31 -0.20
C PRO A 581 12.17 22.03 0.21
N ALA A 582 12.62 22.68 1.28
CA ALA A 582 13.96 22.57 1.80
C ALA A 582 14.05 21.51 2.90
N ILE A 583 15.18 20.79 2.98
CA ILE A 583 15.46 19.75 3.95
C ILE A 583 16.53 20.24 4.91
N PRO A 584 16.28 20.33 6.22
CA PRO A 584 17.33 20.65 7.21
C PRO A 584 18.42 19.57 7.20
N ILE A 585 19.69 20.00 7.22
CA ILE A 585 20.84 19.09 7.25
C ILE A 585 21.34 18.95 8.68
N GLU A 586 21.59 17.72 9.10
CA GLU A 586 22.18 17.37 10.39
C GLU A 586 23.45 16.56 10.21
N ILE A 587 24.49 16.92 10.96
CA ILE A 587 25.79 16.25 10.93
C ILE A 587 25.86 15.34 12.16
N SER A 588 25.98 14.02 11.92
CA SER A 588 26.16 13.02 12.94
C SER A 588 27.64 12.77 13.20
N ALA A 589 28.12 13.07 14.40
CA ALA A 589 29.43 12.63 14.85
C ALA A 589 29.40 11.13 15.22
N HIS A 590 30.57 10.54 15.41
CA HIS A 590 30.68 9.18 15.90
C HIS A 590 29.91 8.97 17.21
N HIS A 591 29.18 7.87 17.32
CA HIS A 591 28.36 7.55 18.49
C HIS A 591 28.13 6.05 18.62
N VAL A 592 27.50 5.66 19.74
CA VAL A 592 27.24 4.26 20.05
C VAL A 592 25.78 4.10 20.51
N HIS A 593 25.08 3.12 19.97
CA HIS A 593 23.85 2.60 20.54
C HIS A 593 24.15 1.29 21.27
N LEU A 594 23.71 1.15 22.49
CA LEU A 594 23.98 -0.03 23.32
C LEU A 594 22.74 -0.91 23.50
N CYS A 595 22.94 -2.21 23.56
CA CYS A 595 21.93 -3.11 24.15
C CYS A 595 22.08 -3.10 25.67
N GLN A 596 21.04 -3.48 26.42
CA GLN A 596 21.05 -3.44 27.89
C GLN A 596 22.16 -4.31 28.49
N ALA A 597 22.43 -5.48 27.90
CA ALA A 597 23.49 -6.36 28.37
C ALA A 597 24.89 -5.72 28.32
N ASP A 598 25.16 -4.87 27.33
CA ASP A 598 26.43 -4.16 27.22
C ASP A 598 26.44 -2.89 28.07
N VAL A 599 25.30 -2.24 28.29
CA VAL A 599 25.15 -1.18 29.30
C VAL A 599 25.56 -1.70 30.67
N ASP A 600 25.07 -2.85 31.08
CA ASP A 600 25.38 -3.46 32.37
C ASP A 600 26.88 -3.79 32.53
N LYS A 601 27.56 -4.24 31.47
CA LYS A 601 29.01 -4.51 31.49
C LYS A 601 29.85 -3.24 31.56
N LEU A 602 29.41 -2.17 30.85
CA LEU A 602 30.18 -0.94 30.70
C LEU A 602 30.00 0.02 31.88
N PHE A 603 28.80 0.04 32.49
CA PHE A 603 28.39 1.03 33.51
C PHE A 603 27.99 0.38 34.84
N GLY A 604 27.85 -0.92 34.88
CA GLY A 604 27.46 -1.72 36.09
C GLY A 604 26.04 -2.29 35.96
N PRO A 605 25.76 -3.42 36.65
CA PRO A 605 24.52 -4.15 36.58
C PRO A 605 23.29 -3.28 36.90
N GLY A 606 22.28 -3.29 36.05
CA GLY A 606 21.03 -2.53 36.22
C GLY A 606 21.14 -1.06 35.91
N HIS A 607 22.26 -0.57 35.39
CA HIS A 607 22.42 0.83 34.99
C HIS A 607 21.41 1.21 33.90
N GLN A 608 20.78 2.38 34.06
CA GLN A 608 19.91 2.97 33.07
C GLN A 608 20.59 4.15 32.42
N LEU A 609 20.50 4.26 31.10
CA LEU A 609 21.08 5.40 30.37
C LEU A 609 20.42 6.71 30.81
N THR A 610 21.22 7.73 31.08
CA THR A 610 20.80 9.04 31.60
C THR A 610 20.63 10.01 30.45
N PRO A 611 19.39 10.42 30.07
CA PRO A 611 19.17 11.44 29.07
C PRO A 611 19.80 12.80 29.45
N GLU A 612 20.61 13.37 28.57
CA GLU A 612 21.21 14.70 28.75
C GLU A 612 20.48 15.77 27.89
N HIS A 613 20.18 15.45 26.64
CA HIS A 613 19.36 16.28 25.76
C HIS A 613 18.71 15.44 24.66
N GLU A 614 17.54 15.88 24.21
CA GLU A 614 16.83 15.24 23.10
C GLU A 614 17.54 15.49 21.77
N LEU A 615 17.49 14.51 20.86
CA LEU A 615 17.93 14.64 19.49
C LEU A 615 16.79 15.11 18.61
N SER A 616 17.07 15.43 17.36
CA SER A 616 16.07 15.87 16.38
C SER A 616 14.97 14.83 16.11
N GLN A 617 15.35 13.56 16.14
CA GLN A 617 14.39 12.48 15.93
C GLN A 617 13.65 12.16 17.23
N PRO A 618 12.30 12.12 17.21
CA PRO A 618 11.49 11.87 18.40
C PRO A 618 11.87 10.57 19.12
N GLY A 619 11.93 10.64 20.45
CA GLY A 619 12.26 9.48 21.29
C GLY A 619 13.73 9.08 21.30
N GLN A 620 14.61 9.80 20.59
CA GLN A 620 16.05 9.62 20.67
C GLN A 620 16.69 10.73 21.50
N PHE A 621 17.69 10.37 22.29
CA PHE A 621 18.39 11.31 23.16
C PHE A 621 19.88 11.00 23.27
N ALA A 622 20.67 12.03 23.46
CA ALA A 622 22.06 11.89 23.81
C ALA A 622 22.18 11.61 25.31
N CYS A 623 22.99 10.61 25.67
CA CYS A 623 23.20 10.21 27.05
C CYS A 623 24.38 10.96 27.69
N ALA A 624 24.39 11.07 29.01
CA ALA A 624 25.54 11.52 29.78
C ALA A 624 26.71 10.52 29.68
N GLU A 625 26.39 9.26 29.48
CA GLU A 625 27.34 8.16 29.36
C GLU A 625 28.20 8.28 28.10
N LYS A 626 29.48 7.94 28.26
CA LYS A 626 30.47 7.88 27.19
C LYS A 626 31.31 6.64 27.31
N VAL A 627 31.74 6.11 26.18
CA VAL A 627 32.63 4.94 26.11
C VAL A 627 33.86 5.26 25.27
N HIS A 628 34.85 4.41 25.34
CA HIS A 628 35.99 4.43 24.45
C HIS A 628 35.89 3.28 23.46
N LEU A 629 36.14 3.54 22.20
CA LEU A 629 36.24 2.53 21.15
C LEU A 629 37.70 2.14 21.00
N VAL A 630 37.99 0.86 21.19
CA VAL A 630 39.35 0.31 21.12
C VAL A 630 39.44 -0.67 19.96
N GLY A 631 40.19 -0.29 18.95
CA GLY A 631 40.46 -1.11 17.78
C GLY A 631 41.92 -1.57 17.71
N PRO A 632 42.30 -2.37 16.69
CA PRO A 632 43.63 -2.95 16.54
C PRO A 632 44.78 -1.92 16.44
N LYS A 633 44.54 -0.71 15.93
CA LYS A 633 45.56 0.33 15.72
C LYS A 633 45.52 1.46 16.73
N GLY A 634 44.44 1.61 17.46
CA GLY A 634 44.30 2.68 18.43
C GLY A 634 42.89 2.85 18.95
N ARG A 635 42.62 3.99 19.59
CA ARG A 635 41.31 4.22 20.22
C ARG A 635 40.70 5.58 19.85
N ILE A 636 39.36 5.65 19.90
CA ILE A 636 38.59 6.88 19.92
C ILE A 636 38.05 7.04 21.34
N ALA A 637 38.35 8.14 21.98
CA ALA A 637 37.98 8.38 23.37
C ALA A 637 36.72 9.22 23.50
N ASN A 638 35.95 8.99 24.58
CA ASN A 638 34.76 9.78 24.94
C ASN A 638 33.65 9.79 23.89
N VAL A 639 33.43 8.65 23.23
CA VAL A 639 32.35 8.48 22.27
C VAL A 639 31.00 8.46 23.03
N ARG A 640 30.08 9.28 22.59
CA ARG A 640 28.78 9.45 23.24
C ARG A 640 27.87 8.25 22.99
N VAL A 641 27.15 7.87 24.03
CA VAL A 641 26.06 6.89 23.91
C VAL A 641 24.79 7.62 23.54
N LEU A 642 24.04 7.07 22.59
CA LEU A 642 22.70 7.52 22.20
C LEU A 642 21.65 6.51 22.67
N GLY A 643 20.60 7.02 23.31
CA GLY A 643 19.46 6.25 23.78
C GLY A 643 18.23 6.39 22.86
N PRO A 644 17.25 5.54 23.08
CA PRO A 644 17.16 4.44 24.06
C PRO A 644 18.04 3.22 23.71
N THR A 645 18.11 2.24 24.60
CA THR A 645 18.81 0.97 24.34
C THR A 645 18.18 0.24 23.15
N ARG A 646 19.02 -0.44 22.37
CA ARG A 646 18.60 -1.23 21.19
C ARG A 646 18.67 -2.74 21.45
N LYS A 647 18.19 -3.55 20.52
CA LYS A 647 18.31 -5.02 20.59
C LYS A 647 19.76 -5.50 20.52
N GLU A 648 20.58 -4.84 19.68
CA GLU A 648 22.00 -5.13 19.49
C GLU A 648 22.80 -3.84 19.61
N THR A 649 24.05 -3.95 20.07
CA THR A 649 24.98 -2.83 20.15
C THR A 649 25.50 -2.46 18.76
N GLN A 650 25.47 -1.17 18.43
CA GLN A 650 25.91 -0.62 17.15
C GLN A 650 26.84 0.56 17.38
N VAL A 651 27.91 0.62 16.61
CA VAL A 651 28.90 1.70 16.62
C VAL A 651 28.93 2.36 15.27
N GLU A 652 28.67 3.66 15.22
CA GLU A 652 28.74 4.47 14.01
C GLU A 652 29.98 5.37 14.04
N ILE A 653 30.84 5.22 13.02
CA ILE A 653 32.05 6.03 12.86
C ILE A 653 32.14 6.60 11.44
N ALA A 654 32.78 7.75 11.27
CA ALA A 654 33.05 8.29 9.94
C ALA A 654 34.17 7.51 9.24
N MET A 655 34.23 7.58 7.91
CA MET A 655 35.15 6.79 7.11
C MET A 655 36.63 7.11 7.44
N THR A 656 36.98 8.37 7.77
CA THR A 656 38.36 8.75 8.16
C THR A 656 38.76 8.16 9.50
N GLU A 657 37.84 7.82 10.39
CA GLU A 657 38.13 7.27 11.70
C GLU A 657 38.56 5.80 11.66
N GLN A 658 38.31 5.11 10.55
CA GLN A 658 38.82 3.77 10.31
C GLN A 658 40.34 3.66 10.50
N PHE A 659 41.07 4.71 10.15
CA PHE A 659 42.52 4.74 10.25
C PHE A 659 42.99 4.82 11.68
N LYS A 660 42.22 5.48 12.57
CA LYS A 660 42.52 5.61 14.00
C LYS A 660 42.35 4.27 14.73
N VAL A 661 41.22 3.59 14.47
CA VAL A 661 40.92 2.31 15.15
C VAL A 661 41.47 1.10 14.40
N GLY A 662 41.74 1.20 13.10
CA GLY A 662 42.24 0.10 12.28
C GLY A 662 41.15 -0.92 11.92
N ILE A 663 39.90 -0.48 11.83
CA ILE A 663 38.74 -1.28 11.46
C ILE A 663 38.09 -0.59 10.24
N GLN A 664 37.81 -1.33 9.18
CA GLN A 664 37.15 -0.82 7.99
C GLN A 664 35.64 -1.06 8.09
N PRO A 665 34.84 -0.02 8.42
CA PRO A 665 33.40 -0.17 8.52
C PRO A 665 32.79 -0.19 7.11
N PRO A 666 31.84 -1.10 6.82
CA PRO A 666 31.05 -0.98 5.62
C PRO A 666 30.02 0.15 5.76
N ILE A 667 29.65 0.77 4.63
CA ILE A 667 28.52 1.71 4.58
C ILE A 667 27.25 0.88 4.66
N ARG A 668 26.40 1.16 5.66
CA ARG A 668 25.14 0.44 5.93
C ARG A 668 24.07 1.39 6.43
N GLU A 669 22.82 1.02 6.20
CA GLU A 669 21.70 1.61 6.94
C GLU A 669 21.84 1.29 8.43
N SER A 670 21.53 2.26 9.30
CA SER A 670 21.50 2.01 10.76
C SER A 670 20.52 0.88 11.10
N GLY A 671 21.02 -0.14 11.78
CA GLY A 671 20.31 -1.40 12.09
C GLY A 671 20.70 -2.58 11.21
N ASP A 672 21.30 -2.40 10.04
CA ASP A 672 21.86 -3.50 9.25
C ASP A 672 23.28 -3.82 9.70
N LEU A 673 23.41 -4.84 10.54
CA LEU A 673 24.69 -5.26 11.15
C LEU A 673 25.25 -6.56 10.55
N VAL A 674 24.65 -7.07 9.47
CA VAL A 674 25.07 -8.32 8.84
C VAL A 674 26.44 -8.17 8.21
N ASN A 675 27.37 -9.07 8.55
CA ASN A 675 28.76 -9.08 8.06
C ASN A 675 29.55 -7.78 8.34
N THR A 676 29.22 -7.09 9.42
CA THR A 676 29.97 -5.90 9.87
C THR A 676 31.10 -6.31 10.86
N PRO A 677 32.20 -5.56 10.94
CA PRO A 677 33.26 -5.86 11.89
C PRO A 677 32.84 -5.54 13.34
N GLY A 678 33.55 -6.16 14.28
CA GLY A 678 33.41 -5.90 15.71
C GLY A 678 34.43 -4.91 16.23
N ILE A 679 34.27 -4.49 17.50
CA ILE A 679 35.16 -3.59 18.20
C ILE A 679 35.05 -3.82 19.72
N THR A 680 36.06 -3.41 20.48
CA THR A 680 35.99 -3.38 21.94
C THR A 680 35.53 -2.00 22.42
N LEU A 681 34.55 -2.00 23.34
CA LEU A 681 34.07 -0.81 24.04
C LEU A 681 34.59 -0.86 25.49
N GLU A 682 35.11 0.26 25.98
CA GLU A 682 35.53 0.42 27.37
C GLU A 682 34.68 1.52 28.04
N GLY A 683 34.09 1.18 29.17
CA GLY A 683 33.33 2.06 30.05
C GLY A 683 33.93 2.16 31.44
N PRO A 684 33.34 2.95 32.33
CA PRO A 684 33.88 3.15 33.70
C PRO A 684 33.85 1.90 34.58
N ALA A 685 32.95 0.95 34.34
CA ALA A 685 32.81 -0.26 35.14
C ALA A 685 33.46 -1.49 34.50
N GLY A 686 33.79 -1.45 33.21
CA GLY A 686 34.39 -2.58 32.52
C GLY A 686 34.45 -2.41 31.01
N SER A 687 34.66 -3.52 30.30
CA SER A 687 34.73 -3.55 28.86
C SER A 687 33.90 -4.67 28.25
N THR A 688 33.49 -4.50 27.01
CA THR A 688 32.83 -5.52 26.21
C THR A 688 33.37 -5.48 24.78
N THR A 689 33.53 -6.67 24.19
CA THR A 689 33.89 -6.79 22.76
C THR A 689 32.70 -7.32 21.99
N ILE A 690 32.24 -6.55 21.03
CA ILE A 690 31.20 -6.96 20.10
C ILE A 690 31.84 -7.62 18.88
N GLU A 691 31.29 -8.73 18.41
CA GLU A 691 31.82 -9.46 17.25
C GLU A 691 31.44 -8.77 15.92
N ARG A 692 30.33 -8.04 15.93
CA ARG A 692 29.80 -7.26 14.80
C ARG A 692 29.15 -5.97 15.31
N GLY A 693 28.90 -5.01 14.42
CA GLY A 693 28.13 -3.82 14.74
C GLY A 693 28.82 -2.50 14.45
N VAL A 694 30.02 -2.50 13.86
CA VAL A 694 30.69 -1.25 13.44
C VAL A 694 30.33 -0.93 11.99
N ILE A 695 29.72 0.23 11.76
CA ILE A 695 29.28 0.71 10.45
C ILE A 695 29.72 2.16 10.24
N CYS A 696 29.81 2.57 8.97
CA CYS A 696 29.64 3.95 8.56
C CYS A 696 28.18 4.12 8.13
N ALA A 697 27.43 5.00 8.80
CA ALA A 697 26.02 5.17 8.50
C ALA A 697 25.82 5.71 7.08
N GLN A 698 24.97 5.05 6.29
CA GLN A 698 24.60 5.56 4.98
C GLN A 698 23.82 6.87 5.15
N ARG A 699 24.19 7.90 4.38
CA ARG A 699 23.46 9.18 4.37
C ARG A 699 22.00 8.95 4.01
N HIS A 700 21.10 9.60 4.73
CA HIS A 700 19.67 9.40 4.56
C HIS A 700 18.85 10.62 4.97
N ILE A 701 17.60 10.66 4.50
CA ILE A 701 16.62 11.65 4.90
C ILE A 701 15.55 10.95 5.71
N HIS A 702 15.34 11.40 6.94
CA HIS A 702 14.14 11.08 7.69
C HIS A 702 13.03 12.04 7.28
N MET A 703 11.84 11.54 7.02
CA MET A 703 10.67 12.36 6.72
C MET A 703 9.37 11.67 7.13
N THR A 704 8.36 12.50 7.39
CA THR A 704 7.00 12.00 7.60
C THR A 704 6.38 11.56 6.26
N PRO A 705 5.28 10.82 6.27
CA PRO A 705 4.49 10.57 5.07
C PRO A 705 4.07 11.85 4.32
N GLU A 706 3.72 12.91 5.06
CA GLU A 706 3.35 14.20 4.51
C GLU A 706 4.52 14.87 3.79
N ASP A 707 5.70 14.85 4.41
CA ASP A 707 6.92 15.36 3.77
C ASP A 707 7.22 14.56 2.50
N ALA A 708 7.14 13.23 2.56
CA ALA A 708 7.40 12.38 1.40
C ALA A 708 6.47 12.70 0.22
N LEU A 709 5.20 13.03 0.50
CA LEU A 709 4.28 13.55 -0.52
C LEU A 709 4.71 14.91 -1.09
N ARG A 710 5.08 15.85 -0.22
CA ARG A 710 5.56 17.19 -0.63
C ARG A 710 6.80 17.11 -1.52
N PHE A 711 7.73 16.22 -1.18
CA PHE A 711 8.95 15.97 -1.95
C PHE A 711 8.75 14.99 -3.12
N ARG A 712 7.55 14.40 -3.28
CA ARG A 712 7.22 13.39 -4.30
C ARG A 712 8.16 12.19 -4.30
N VAL A 713 8.59 11.78 -3.13
CA VAL A 713 9.46 10.61 -2.90
C VAL A 713 8.74 9.58 -2.05
N ARG A 714 9.28 8.37 -1.95
CA ARG A 714 8.76 7.27 -1.13
C ARG A 714 9.86 6.70 -0.25
N ASP A 715 9.44 5.88 0.71
CA ASP A 715 10.39 5.11 1.50
C ASP A 715 11.33 4.31 0.60
N LYS A 716 12.61 4.28 0.97
CA LYS A 716 13.71 3.63 0.24
C LYS A 716 14.06 4.23 -1.13
N TYR A 717 13.44 5.31 -1.57
CA TYR A 717 13.95 6.02 -2.74
C TYR A 717 15.38 6.51 -2.49
N ILE A 718 16.19 6.52 -3.54
CA ILE A 718 17.54 7.08 -3.53
C ILE A 718 17.50 8.38 -4.32
N VAL A 719 17.93 9.47 -3.70
CA VAL A 719 17.86 10.82 -4.26
C VAL A 719 19.21 11.51 -4.29
N ARG A 720 19.33 12.54 -5.13
CA ARG A 720 20.39 13.53 -5.08
C ARG A 720 19.91 14.76 -4.33
N VAL A 721 20.74 15.23 -3.41
CA VAL A 721 20.44 16.43 -2.62
C VAL A 721 21.54 17.45 -2.82
N ARG A 722 21.17 18.61 -3.35
CA ARG A 722 22.04 19.77 -3.52
C ARG A 722 22.01 20.62 -2.25
N ILE A 723 23.17 20.96 -1.76
CA ILE A 723 23.34 21.89 -0.63
C ILE A 723 24.08 23.12 -1.12
N GLU A 724 23.39 24.25 -1.07
CA GLU A 724 23.91 25.54 -1.49
C GLU A 724 24.86 26.16 -0.43
N GLY A 725 25.90 26.79 -0.87
CA GLY A 725 26.87 27.44 0.01
C GLY A 725 28.13 27.88 -0.74
N GLU A 726 29.15 28.34 0.01
CA GLU A 726 30.45 28.73 -0.58
C GLU A 726 31.15 27.58 -1.31
N ARG A 727 30.80 26.33 -0.95
CA ARG A 727 31.26 25.10 -1.58
C ARG A 727 30.03 24.21 -1.87
N GLU A 728 29.24 24.62 -2.86
CA GLU A 728 28.08 23.83 -3.29
C GLU A 728 28.48 22.39 -3.56
N LEU A 729 27.68 21.45 -3.05
CA LEU A 729 27.89 20.02 -3.23
C LEU A 729 26.56 19.33 -3.45
N ILE A 730 26.55 18.34 -4.36
CA ILE A 730 25.43 17.45 -4.58
C ILE A 730 25.79 16.08 -4.00
N PHE A 731 25.04 15.66 -2.97
CA PHE A 731 25.16 14.32 -2.42
C PHE A 731 24.29 13.36 -3.24
N GLY A 732 24.89 12.34 -3.83
CA GLY A 732 24.20 11.19 -4.41
C GLY A 732 23.93 10.11 -3.37
N ASP A 733 23.22 9.07 -3.76
CA ASP A 733 22.96 7.87 -2.96
C ASP A 733 22.35 8.16 -1.57
N VAL A 734 21.53 9.20 -1.48
CA VAL A 734 20.83 9.58 -0.25
C VAL A 734 19.54 8.77 -0.15
N VAL A 735 19.43 7.92 0.86
CA VAL A 735 18.25 7.05 1.07
C VAL A 735 17.14 7.83 1.76
N VAL A 736 15.94 7.81 1.20
CA VAL A 736 14.73 8.33 1.84
C VAL A 736 14.18 7.29 2.82
N ARG A 737 13.88 7.69 4.05
CA ARG A 737 13.27 6.87 5.10
C ARG A 737 12.01 7.56 5.58
N VAL A 738 10.87 6.91 5.35
CA VAL A 738 9.55 7.47 5.68
C VAL A 738 8.94 6.73 6.87
N ASN A 739 8.58 7.49 7.91
CA ASN A 739 7.88 6.96 9.07
C ASN A 739 7.08 8.09 9.75
N PRO A 740 5.83 7.85 10.20
CA PRO A 740 5.02 8.84 10.89
C PRO A 740 5.67 9.43 12.16
N ALA A 741 6.56 8.67 12.79
CA ALA A 741 7.29 9.10 13.99
C ALA A 741 8.56 9.93 13.68
N TYR A 742 8.92 10.09 12.42
CA TYR A 742 10.13 10.85 12.05
C TYR A 742 9.87 12.35 12.00
N ARG A 743 10.95 13.11 12.04
CA ARG A 743 10.99 14.53 11.76
C ARG A 743 11.90 14.78 10.57
N LEU A 744 11.49 15.69 9.68
CA LEU A 744 12.22 15.99 8.45
C LEU A 744 13.65 16.45 8.78
N ALA A 745 14.64 15.66 8.37
CA ALA A 745 16.06 15.99 8.44
C ALA A 745 16.88 15.06 7.54
N MET A 746 17.91 15.57 6.89
CA MET A 746 18.94 14.78 6.21
C MET A 746 20.13 14.59 7.14
N HIS A 747 20.54 13.34 7.33
CA HIS A 747 21.69 12.99 8.15
C HIS A 747 22.89 12.64 7.27
N ILE A 748 24.01 13.28 7.57
CA ILE A 748 25.32 13.04 6.96
C ILE A 748 26.36 12.88 8.06
N ASP A 749 27.49 12.26 7.75
CA ASP A 749 28.60 12.14 8.71
C ASP A 749 29.51 13.40 8.74
N THR A 750 30.49 13.41 9.64
CA THR A 750 31.41 14.52 9.80
C THR A 750 32.35 14.71 8.61
N ASP A 751 32.73 13.65 7.90
CA ASP A 751 33.58 13.73 6.71
C ASP A 751 32.80 14.38 5.56
N GLU A 752 31.54 13.99 5.38
CA GLU A 752 30.61 14.55 4.40
C GLU A 752 30.34 16.05 4.68
N GLY A 753 30.06 16.38 5.94
CA GLY A 753 29.87 17.77 6.36
C GLY A 753 31.08 18.64 6.10
N ASN A 754 32.29 18.14 6.38
CA ASN A 754 33.54 18.85 6.14
C ASN A 754 33.86 19.06 4.65
N ALA A 755 33.43 18.13 3.78
CA ALA A 755 33.68 18.21 2.34
C ALA A 755 33.11 19.49 1.71
N ALA A 756 31.97 19.97 2.19
CA ALA A 756 31.30 21.17 1.66
C ALA A 756 31.14 22.30 2.68
N ASN A 757 31.89 22.27 3.80
CA ASN A 757 31.77 23.25 4.88
C ASN A 757 30.31 23.38 5.39
N ILE A 758 29.61 22.27 5.47
CA ILE A 758 28.20 22.20 5.90
C ILE A 758 28.16 22.40 7.43
N ARG A 759 27.11 23.05 7.89
CA ARG A 759 26.79 23.20 9.32
C ARG A 759 25.37 22.68 9.55
N THR A 760 25.16 22.08 10.69
CA THR A 760 23.80 21.67 11.09
C THR A 760 22.83 22.85 11.00
N GLY A 761 21.68 22.61 10.36
CA GLY A 761 20.65 23.62 10.08
C GLY A 761 20.72 24.26 8.69
N MET A 762 21.79 24.01 7.91
CA MET A 762 21.79 24.39 6.49
C MET A 762 20.70 23.60 5.75
N GLN A 763 20.28 24.12 4.60
CA GLN A 763 19.17 23.55 3.82
C GLN A 763 19.71 22.79 2.59
N GLY A 764 19.11 21.63 2.35
CA GLY A 764 19.32 20.84 1.14
C GLY A 764 18.06 20.78 0.29
N PHE A 765 18.22 20.56 -1.00
CA PHE A 765 17.13 20.47 -1.96
C PHE A 765 17.26 19.19 -2.77
N ILE A 766 16.18 18.40 -2.87
CA ILE A 766 16.16 17.22 -3.75
C ILE A 766 16.21 17.73 -5.20
N GLU A 767 17.25 17.34 -5.90
CA GLU A 767 17.47 17.71 -7.29
C GLU A 767 17.05 16.62 -8.26
N GLU A 768 17.23 15.36 -7.86
CA GLU A 768 16.95 14.20 -8.70
C GLU A 768 16.60 12.95 -7.87
N ILE A 769 15.70 12.11 -8.38
CA ILE A 769 15.46 10.77 -7.87
C ILE A 769 16.33 9.80 -8.66
N GLN A 770 17.40 9.26 -8.04
CA GLN A 770 18.35 8.36 -8.69
C GLN A 770 17.80 6.95 -8.84
N SER A 771 17.06 6.44 -7.84
CA SER A 771 16.46 5.11 -7.86
C SER A 771 15.14 5.12 -7.12
N ARG A 772 14.19 4.40 -7.70
CA ARG A 772 12.85 4.14 -7.14
C ARG A 772 12.79 2.63 -6.87
N LEU A 773 13.15 2.22 -5.67
CA LEU A 773 13.17 0.81 -5.27
C LEU A 773 11.76 0.23 -5.11
#